data_cc5a07857f952a2a2bc9ef3d9b828fcc
#
_entry.id   cc5a07857f952a2a2bc9ef3d9b828fcc
#
_cell.length_a   1.000
_cell.length_b   1.000
_cell.length_c   1.000
_cell.angle_alpha   90.00
_cell.angle_beta   90.00
_cell.angle_gamma   90.00
#
_symmetry.space_group_name_H-M   'P 1'
#
loop_
_entity.id
_entity.type
_entity.pdbx_description
1 polymer ?
#
loop_
_entity_poly.entity_id
_entity_poly.type
_entity_poly.pdbx_seq_one_letter_code
_entity_poly.pdbx_strand_id
1 'polypeptide(L)'
;MAGSSEGNSVAYRIVLLSSISGAACIFFFSRLTIQISEYILGHPGIGLKQDSGLSLMSGGLGGLLLGFSDSFWRNCTEAEVYSLTGCFFAATLYFGWRYFVEGNTRYFLLSCFLIGAGLCVHPTQILVLPLIIGIHLFRQYPVLVKQIAKGILIWLILNLILGYWLTEGLVFVGLQMDLILAGHSGMGLPPGYGLLLVWLLSLFGFLIIFCLSNKKISHWLGLGLLHAGLAFYCLIPLRTDSPMQLGAGKDAGSFYAYFTRAEFGKPPGIYGPSYMQNTRPSVQSSWHWDAIRNHYARIKKKEKEVEDPQGWFPRMYSSAHAEAYNQWRLDQGYTIETPPTWKENLWFFLSEQSVHYFVRYLGWNFIGRTNDSPESQVLSVNSFEDFFSFGNKRRVNYHFLPLLLLILGIPSVFFFTQKVPLFWIIGFLITGPLLVWVLNMTPDQVRERDYVFQLCMVFCFLLAALSPISLCYGLNFRAKNTMRFLSALLFITPAIQLIEGWSSHDNSKNYSALNFSEILLASCPSQSVLITAGDNDTFPLWCTQQVYGFRPDVTILNLNLLHQPWYYRRLEMPGQIGQFQLKHPLPDSLDYKPILHVEGSAMERMDSLLRSKNWSAPLVWTRYEFILASILTDMEKFEPNRSVVFSPLLPTQKILYMRAETRLNGIGRVLNFNPDTALRIHPAKHFKSILAQSGRWNPENLNHIERSFHKLIRKKGLMHATAHENPDAIIRYLGWLDQSAPPDQLAGVIPQNLAYARLLDSCGQTKQMTEFLASLSLQAVERAKVSAFPEDYCREIEEIESMIRLQHPRFKFSESWFNQDPAYPCAGH
;
A
#
# COMPACT_ATOMS: atom_id res chain seq x y z
N MET A 1 -23.29 -17.85 12.52
CA MET A 1 -22.04 -18.37 13.15
C MET A 1 -21.43 -19.59 12.44
N ALA A 2 -22.17 -20.32 11.60
CA ALA A 2 -21.60 -21.45 10.84
C ALA A 2 -20.63 -21.04 9.71
N GLY A 3 -20.71 -19.83 9.17
CA GLY A 3 -19.78 -19.34 8.14
C GLY A 3 -18.38 -18.95 8.63
N SER A 4 -18.16 -18.84 9.94
CA SER A 4 -16.88 -18.32 10.48
C SER A 4 -15.70 -19.30 10.34
N SER A 5 -15.93 -20.62 10.33
CA SER A 5 -14.85 -21.60 10.22
C SER A 5 -14.31 -21.74 8.79
N GLU A 6 -15.19 -21.71 7.79
CA GLU A 6 -14.79 -21.77 6.38
C GLU A 6 -14.09 -20.45 5.94
N GLY A 7 -14.63 -19.30 6.33
CA GLY A 7 -14.03 -18.01 6.03
C GLY A 7 -12.63 -17.85 6.63
N ASN A 8 -12.44 -18.27 7.88
CA ASN A 8 -11.10 -18.31 8.50
C ASN A 8 -10.14 -19.23 7.73
N SER A 9 -10.64 -20.38 7.25
CA SER A 9 -9.85 -21.30 6.43
C SER A 9 -9.39 -20.67 5.10
N VAL A 10 -10.23 -19.89 4.41
CA VAL A 10 -9.88 -19.22 3.16
C VAL A 10 -8.82 -18.14 3.42
N ALA A 11 -9.04 -17.24 4.39
CA ALA A 11 -8.09 -16.20 4.75
C ALA A 11 -6.72 -16.79 5.15
N TYR A 12 -6.72 -17.84 5.98
CA TYR A 12 -5.50 -18.55 6.38
C TYR A 12 -4.74 -19.12 5.19
N ARG A 13 -5.42 -19.76 4.23
CA ARG A 13 -4.78 -20.33 3.04
C ARG A 13 -4.10 -19.27 2.17
N ILE A 14 -4.67 -18.07 2.05
CA ILE A 14 -4.08 -16.96 1.30
C ILE A 14 -2.81 -16.47 1.99
N VAL A 15 -2.85 -16.26 3.31
CA VAL A 15 -1.66 -15.87 4.09
C VAL A 15 -0.60 -16.96 4.07
N LEU A 16 -1.00 -18.24 4.15
CA LEU A 16 -0.09 -19.39 4.04
C LEU A 16 0.65 -19.40 2.70
N LEU A 17 -0.01 -19.04 1.59
CA LEU A 17 0.65 -18.89 0.29
C LEU A 17 1.75 -17.83 0.33
N SER A 18 1.51 -16.67 0.98
CA SER A 18 2.53 -15.64 1.17
C SER A 18 3.71 -16.17 2.01
N SER A 19 3.43 -16.89 3.09
CA SER A 19 4.47 -17.46 3.98
C SER A 19 5.31 -18.53 3.27
N ILE A 20 4.68 -19.45 2.53
CA ILE A 20 5.39 -20.47 1.74
C ILE A 20 6.25 -19.80 0.66
N SER A 21 5.72 -18.79 -0.02
CA SER A 21 6.45 -18.03 -1.02
C SER A 21 7.66 -17.31 -0.43
N GLY A 22 7.50 -16.74 0.78
CA GLY A 22 8.59 -16.14 1.54
C GLY A 22 9.68 -17.15 1.90
N ALA A 23 9.30 -18.32 2.40
CA ALA A 23 10.25 -19.41 2.69
C ALA A 23 11.00 -19.87 1.43
N ALA A 24 10.31 -19.98 0.29
CA ALA A 24 10.94 -20.33 -0.98
C ALA A 24 11.89 -19.20 -1.46
N CYS A 25 11.54 -17.94 -1.24
CA CYS A 25 12.43 -16.79 -1.51
C CYS A 25 13.73 -16.91 -0.68
N ILE A 26 13.62 -17.15 0.63
CA ILE A 26 14.76 -17.35 1.52
C ILE A 26 15.62 -18.54 1.06
N PHE A 27 15.00 -19.64 0.63
CA PHE A 27 15.74 -20.79 0.10
C PHE A 27 16.57 -20.42 -1.13
N PHE A 28 15.97 -19.78 -2.15
CA PHE A 28 16.71 -19.39 -3.35
C PHE A 28 17.76 -18.32 -3.07
N PHE A 29 17.47 -17.39 -2.17
CA PHE A 29 18.43 -16.38 -1.73
C PHE A 29 19.63 -17.01 -1.01
N SER A 30 19.40 -17.96 -0.08
CA SER A 30 20.47 -18.69 0.59
C SER A 30 21.33 -19.47 -0.39
N ARG A 31 20.70 -20.15 -1.36
CA ARG A 31 21.41 -20.87 -2.42
C ARG A 31 22.24 -19.96 -3.32
N LEU A 32 21.72 -18.77 -3.68
CA LEU A 32 22.45 -17.73 -4.41
C LEU A 32 23.68 -17.27 -3.59
N THR A 33 23.49 -16.97 -2.31
CA THR A 33 24.55 -16.52 -1.41
C THR A 33 25.66 -17.57 -1.27
N ILE A 34 25.31 -18.86 -1.13
CA ILE A 34 26.27 -19.97 -1.09
C ILE A 34 27.13 -19.96 -2.36
N GLN A 35 26.52 -19.87 -3.53
CA GLN A 35 27.23 -19.91 -4.80
C GLN A 35 28.12 -18.70 -5.03
N ILE A 36 27.66 -17.49 -4.63
CA ILE A 36 28.50 -16.28 -4.67
C ILE A 36 29.67 -16.42 -3.70
N SER A 37 29.44 -16.96 -2.51
CA SER A 37 30.48 -17.24 -1.52
C SER A 37 31.53 -18.23 -2.05
N GLU A 38 31.10 -19.32 -2.65
CA GLU A 38 31.99 -20.32 -3.28
C GLU A 38 32.80 -19.70 -4.42
N TYR A 39 32.16 -18.86 -5.25
CA TYR A 39 32.82 -18.14 -6.33
C TYR A 39 33.91 -17.19 -5.80
N ILE A 40 33.61 -16.44 -4.73
CA ILE A 40 34.56 -15.55 -4.07
C ILE A 40 35.72 -16.36 -3.49
N LEU A 41 35.46 -17.40 -2.67
CA LEU A 41 36.46 -18.24 -2.02
C LEU A 41 37.34 -19.02 -3.01
N GLY A 42 36.83 -19.35 -4.20
CA GLY A 42 37.58 -19.97 -5.29
C GLY A 42 38.56 -19.04 -6.03
N HIS A 43 38.53 -17.72 -5.74
CA HIS A 43 39.39 -16.76 -6.40
C HIS A 43 40.85 -16.86 -5.89
N PRO A 44 41.89 -16.95 -6.78
CA PRO A 44 43.25 -17.18 -6.37
C PRO A 44 43.87 -16.15 -5.40
N GLY A 45 43.35 -14.91 -5.43
CA GLY A 45 43.86 -13.81 -4.58
C GLY A 45 43.44 -13.86 -3.11
N ILE A 46 42.49 -14.76 -2.71
CA ILE A 46 41.95 -14.78 -1.35
C ILE A 46 42.80 -15.59 -0.38
N GLY A 47 43.54 -16.57 -0.89
CA GLY A 47 44.40 -17.42 -0.05
C GLY A 47 43.71 -18.26 1.02
N LEU A 48 42.39 -18.13 1.15
CA LEU A 48 41.52 -19.00 1.97
C LEU A 48 41.28 -20.30 1.18
N LYS A 49 41.58 -21.45 1.81
CA LYS A 49 41.21 -22.72 1.19
C LYS A 49 39.67 -22.75 1.03
N GLN A 50 39.23 -23.18 -0.15
CA GLN A 50 37.79 -23.38 -0.41
C GLN A 50 37.16 -24.21 0.74
N ASP A 51 36.33 -23.53 1.57
CA ASP A 51 35.63 -24.14 2.70
C ASP A 51 34.13 -24.09 2.47
N SER A 52 33.57 -25.24 2.07
CA SER A 52 32.13 -25.40 1.88
C SER A 52 31.34 -25.05 3.14
N GLY A 53 31.93 -25.23 4.32
CA GLY A 53 31.31 -24.85 5.59
C GLY A 53 31.11 -23.34 5.72
N LEU A 54 32.08 -22.53 5.33
CA LEU A 54 31.98 -21.08 5.39
C LEU A 54 30.92 -20.57 4.40
N SER A 55 30.86 -21.15 3.19
CA SER A 55 29.83 -20.81 2.21
C SER A 55 28.42 -21.17 2.70
N LEU A 56 28.25 -22.33 3.32
CA LEU A 56 26.98 -22.73 3.93
C LEU A 56 26.57 -21.78 5.06
N MET A 57 27.52 -21.37 5.90
CA MET A 57 27.26 -20.39 6.97
C MET A 57 26.85 -19.02 6.41
N SER A 58 27.51 -18.54 5.36
CA SER A 58 27.11 -17.30 4.67
C SER A 58 25.68 -17.39 4.12
N GLY A 59 25.33 -18.50 3.48
CA GLY A 59 23.98 -18.73 2.98
C GLY A 59 22.92 -18.83 4.07
N GLY A 60 23.21 -19.54 5.15
CA GLY A 60 22.33 -19.66 6.31
C GLY A 60 22.13 -18.33 7.03
N LEU A 61 23.23 -17.60 7.28
CA LEU A 61 23.20 -16.26 7.87
C LEU A 61 22.36 -15.30 7.03
N GLY A 62 22.63 -15.25 5.71
CA GLY A 62 21.89 -14.38 4.81
C GLY A 62 20.39 -14.68 4.76
N GLY A 63 20.03 -15.97 4.67
CA GLY A 63 18.64 -16.40 4.67
C GLY A 63 17.88 -15.98 5.93
N LEU A 64 18.50 -16.15 7.10
CA LEU A 64 17.91 -15.77 8.37
C LEU A 64 17.83 -14.26 8.55
N LEU A 65 18.89 -13.51 8.16
CA LEU A 65 18.89 -12.05 8.20
C LEU A 65 17.78 -11.44 7.32
N LEU A 66 17.61 -11.94 6.09
CA LEU A 66 16.52 -11.51 5.22
C LEU A 66 15.16 -11.93 5.80
N GLY A 67 15.04 -13.17 6.24
CA GLY A 67 13.79 -13.74 6.73
C GLY A 67 13.22 -13.02 7.95
N PHE A 68 14.09 -12.57 8.86
CA PHE A 68 13.70 -11.85 10.09
C PHE A 68 13.86 -10.34 9.99
N SER A 69 14.09 -9.79 8.78
CA SER A 69 14.04 -8.34 8.56
C SER A 69 12.61 -7.81 8.60
N ASP A 70 12.41 -6.60 9.10
CA ASP A 70 11.08 -6.03 9.40
C ASP A 70 10.14 -6.05 8.18
N SER A 71 10.54 -5.46 7.06
CA SER A 71 9.71 -5.37 5.85
C SER A 71 9.44 -6.73 5.19
N PHE A 72 10.44 -7.61 5.14
CA PHE A 72 10.27 -8.93 4.51
C PHE A 72 9.36 -9.84 5.34
N TRP A 73 9.58 -9.90 6.65
CA TRP A 73 8.77 -10.73 7.55
C TRP A 73 7.30 -10.30 7.52
N ARG A 74 7.04 -8.98 7.57
CA ARG A 74 5.69 -8.42 7.46
C ARG A 74 4.99 -8.89 6.19
N ASN A 75 5.65 -8.77 5.03
CA ASN A 75 5.09 -9.23 3.75
C ASN A 75 4.78 -10.73 3.72
N CYS A 76 5.52 -11.54 4.46
CA CYS A 76 5.30 -12.99 4.54
C CYS A 76 4.11 -13.37 5.44
N THR A 77 3.69 -12.49 6.35
CA THR A 77 2.58 -12.71 7.28
C THR A 77 1.29 -11.98 6.88
N GLU A 78 1.31 -11.23 5.78
CA GLU A 78 0.15 -10.55 5.19
C GLU A 78 -0.27 -11.24 3.87
N ALA A 79 -1.54 -11.03 3.47
CA ALA A 79 -2.07 -11.54 2.20
C ALA A 79 -1.62 -10.63 1.04
N GLU A 80 -0.34 -10.68 0.69
CA GLU A 80 0.29 -9.78 -0.28
C GLU A 80 1.02 -10.55 -1.40
N VAL A 81 1.14 -9.91 -2.57
CA VAL A 81 1.81 -10.50 -3.75
C VAL A 81 3.34 -10.40 -3.68
N TYR A 82 3.88 -9.58 -2.78
CA TYR A 82 5.31 -9.25 -2.76
C TYR A 82 6.19 -10.42 -2.35
N SER A 83 5.74 -11.29 -1.44
CA SER A 83 6.47 -12.51 -1.08
C SER A 83 6.63 -13.45 -2.27
N LEU A 84 5.58 -13.64 -3.06
CA LEU A 84 5.63 -14.47 -4.26
C LEU A 84 6.50 -13.83 -5.34
N THR A 85 6.42 -12.51 -5.52
CA THR A 85 7.32 -11.76 -6.41
C THR A 85 8.77 -11.92 -5.99
N GLY A 86 9.08 -11.80 -4.69
CA GLY A 86 10.41 -12.03 -4.13
C GLY A 86 10.94 -13.44 -4.41
N CYS A 87 10.06 -14.45 -4.33
CA CYS A 87 10.41 -15.83 -4.68
C CYS A 87 10.84 -15.97 -6.16
N PHE A 88 10.03 -15.45 -7.10
CA PHE A 88 10.39 -15.47 -8.52
C PHE A 88 11.67 -14.68 -8.79
N PHE A 89 11.84 -13.54 -8.12
CA PHE A 89 13.03 -12.71 -8.25
C PHE A 89 14.29 -13.43 -7.77
N ALA A 90 14.27 -13.98 -6.56
CA ALA A 90 15.41 -14.71 -5.98
C ALA A 90 15.74 -15.97 -6.78
N ALA A 91 14.72 -16.72 -7.22
CA ALA A 91 14.90 -17.88 -8.09
C ALA A 91 15.54 -17.50 -9.44
N THR A 92 15.07 -16.42 -10.06
CA THR A 92 15.64 -15.91 -11.32
C THR A 92 17.10 -15.52 -11.15
N LEU A 93 17.45 -14.81 -10.07
CA LEU A 93 18.84 -14.45 -9.76
C LEU A 93 19.71 -15.70 -9.51
N TYR A 94 19.19 -16.67 -8.75
CA TYR A 94 19.91 -17.93 -8.48
C TYR A 94 20.23 -18.70 -9.77
N PHE A 95 19.27 -18.91 -10.65
CA PHE A 95 19.51 -19.61 -11.91
C PHE A 95 20.34 -18.77 -12.88
N GLY A 96 20.15 -17.45 -12.93
CA GLY A 96 20.98 -16.52 -13.67
C GLY A 96 22.45 -16.58 -13.26
N TRP A 97 22.72 -16.60 -11.94
CA TRP A 97 24.05 -16.75 -11.41
C TRP A 97 24.67 -18.11 -11.71
N ARG A 98 23.91 -19.20 -11.61
CA ARG A 98 24.34 -20.54 -12.06
C ARG A 98 24.71 -20.56 -13.54
N TYR A 99 23.91 -19.93 -14.38
CA TYR A 99 24.26 -19.80 -15.78
C TYR A 99 25.57 -19.03 -15.96
N PHE A 100 25.77 -17.97 -15.20
CA PHE A 100 27.00 -17.17 -15.22
C PHE A 100 28.24 -18.02 -14.90
N VAL A 101 28.18 -18.83 -13.84
CA VAL A 101 29.32 -19.64 -13.37
C VAL A 101 29.50 -20.89 -14.22
N GLU A 102 28.47 -21.69 -14.38
CA GLU A 102 28.54 -23.03 -14.98
C GLU A 102 28.46 -23.01 -16.53
N GLY A 103 27.83 -21.99 -17.13
CA GLY A 103 27.60 -21.88 -18.57
C GLY A 103 26.50 -22.79 -19.11
N ASN A 104 25.78 -23.50 -18.24
CA ASN A 104 24.73 -24.38 -18.65
C ASN A 104 23.47 -23.59 -19.07
N THR A 105 23.17 -23.65 -20.36
CA THR A 105 22.06 -22.92 -21.00
C THR A 105 20.70 -23.21 -20.35
N ARG A 106 20.51 -24.38 -19.75
CA ARG A 106 19.24 -24.72 -19.07
C ARG A 106 18.88 -23.71 -17.97
N TYR A 107 19.87 -23.19 -17.24
CA TYR A 107 19.65 -22.18 -16.20
C TYR A 107 19.25 -20.83 -16.76
N PHE A 108 19.82 -20.43 -17.90
CA PHE A 108 19.40 -19.24 -18.63
C PHE A 108 17.94 -19.35 -19.08
N LEU A 109 17.58 -20.49 -19.68
CA LEU A 109 16.23 -20.75 -20.16
C LEU A 109 15.21 -20.74 -19.01
N LEU A 110 15.56 -21.34 -17.88
CA LEU A 110 14.72 -21.31 -16.68
C LEU A 110 14.56 -19.89 -16.13
N SER A 111 15.64 -19.08 -16.11
CA SER A 111 15.55 -17.67 -15.71
C SER A 111 14.60 -16.89 -16.63
N CYS A 112 14.64 -17.11 -17.92
CA CYS A 112 13.73 -16.48 -18.89
C CYS A 112 12.26 -16.84 -18.59
N PHE A 113 11.97 -18.12 -18.35
CA PHE A 113 10.63 -18.57 -17.98
C PHE A 113 10.15 -17.92 -16.68
N LEU A 114 11.01 -17.90 -15.66
CA LEU A 114 10.68 -17.32 -14.35
C LEU A 114 10.45 -15.80 -14.42
N ILE A 115 11.11 -15.07 -15.32
CA ILE A 115 10.81 -13.65 -15.55
C ILE A 115 9.36 -13.51 -16.06
N GLY A 116 8.98 -14.27 -17.08
CA GLY A 116 7.63 -14.22 -17.63
C GLY A 116 6.56 -14.60 -16.59
N ALA A 117 6.76 -15.71 -15.87
CA ALA A 117 5.84 -16.16 -14.84
C ALA A 117 5.74 -15.17 -13.67
N GLY A 118 6.85 -14.57 -13.25
CA GLY A 118 6.88 -13.56 -12.18
C GLY A 118 6.21 -12.26 -12.59
N LEU A 119 6.27 -11.86 -13.87
CA LEU A 119 5.51 -10.71 -14.39
C LEU A 119 3.99 -10.92 -14.26
N CYS A 120 3.51 -12.15 -14.33
CA CYS A 120 2.10 -12.46 -14.07
C CYS A 120 1.69 -12.25 -12.60
N VAL A 121 2.65 -12.22 -11.69
CA VAL A 121 2.42 -11.91 -10.26
C VAL A 121 2.47 -10.41 -10.01
N HIS A 122 3.58 -9.76 -10.40
CA HIS A 122 3.74 -8.32 -10.17
C HIS A 122 4.71 -7.67 -11.18
N PRO A 123 4.40 -6.45 -11.69
CA PRO A 123 5.24 -5.77 -12.67
C PRO A 123 6.69 -5.51 -12.23
N THR A 124 6.96 -5.40 -10.92
CA THR A 124 8.33 -5.18 -10.41
C THR A 124 9.29 -6.32 -10.74
N GLN A 125 8.80 -7.49 -11.15
CA GLN A 125 9.65 -8.57 -11.68
C GLN A 125 10.47 -8.14 -12.91
N ILE A 126 10.05 -7.10 -13.65
CA ILE A 126 10.82 -6.56 -14.78
C ILE A 126 12.22 -6.06 -14.35
N LEU A 127 12.38 -5.69 -13.08
CA LEU A 127 13.64 -5.17 -12.55
C LEU A 127 14.79 -6.19 -12.56
N VAL A 128 14.48 -7.50 -12.69
CA VAL A 128 15.51 -8.53 -12.82
C VAL A 128 16.00 -8.69 -14.28
N LEU A 129 15.22 -8.25 -15.27
CA LEU A 129 15.53 -8.40 -16.69
C LEU A 129 16.89 -7.80 -17.07
N PRO A 130 17.25 -6.57 -16.65
CA PRO A 130 18.56 -5.98 -16.94
C PRO A 130 19.74 -6.82 -16.45
N LEU A 131 19.59 -7.46 -15.30
CA LEU A 131 20.63 -8.34 -14.75
C LEU A 131 20.83 -9.59 -15.59
N ILE A 132 19.74 -10.25 -15.99
CA ILE A 132 19.81 -11.48 -16.81
C ILE A 132 20.32 -11.19 -18.22
N ILE A 133 19.89 -10.08 -18.83
CA ILE A 133 20.45 -9.62 -20.12
C ILE A 133 21.94 -9.32 -19.96
N GLY A 134 22.33 -8.61 -18.90
CA GLY A 134 23.72 -8.28 -18.60
C GLY A 134 24.60 -9.55 -18.44
N ILE A 135 24.14 -10.51 -17.63
CA ILE A 135 24.79 -11.80 -17.45
C ILE A 135 24.95 -12.53 -18.78
N HIS A 136 23.90 -12.55 -19.59
CA HIS A 136 23.90 -13.24 -20.88
C HIS A 136 24.87 -12.60 -21.88
N LEU A 137 24.85 -11.28 -22.02
CA LEU A 137 25.77 -10.53 -22.88
C LEU A 137 27.22 -10.71 -22.43
N PHE A 138 27.48 -10.62 -21.13
CA PHE A 138 28.81 -10.77 -20.57
C PHE A 138 29.40 -12.15 -20.86
N ARG A 139 28.57 -13.20 -20.84
CA ARG A 139 29.02 -14.57 -21.06
C ARG A 139 29.19 -14.90 -22.55
N GLN A 140 28.23 -14.50 -23.36
CA GLN A 140 28.21 -14.88 -24.79
C GLN A 140 29.07 -13.98 -25.69
N TYR A 141 29.26 -12.74 -25.26
CA TYR A 141 29.94 -11.71 -26.06
C TYR A 141 31.03 -10.99 -25.30
N PRO A 142 32.09 -11.69 -24.85
CA PRO A 142 33.15 -11.06 -24.03
C PRO A 142 33.90 -9.95 -24.79
N VAL A 143 33.94 -10.00 -26.13
CA VAL A 143 34.55 -8.93 -26.96
C VAL A 143 33.69 -7.65 -26.89
N LEU A 144 32.37 -7.77 -26.81
CA LEU A 144 31.48 -6.62 -26.67
C LEU A 144 31.66 -5.91 -25.32
N VAL A 145 31.94 -6.66 -24.26
CA VAL A 145 32.21 -6.14 -22.92
C VAL A 145 33.55 -5.38 -22.91
N LYS A 146 34.52 -5.78 -23.71
CA LYS A 146 35.79 -5.01 -23.89
C LYS A 146 35.54 -3.68 -24.58
N GLN A 147 34.50 -3.53 -25.39
CA GLN A 147 34.01 -2.28 -25.95
C GLN A 147 32.90 -1.70 -25.05
N ILE A 148 33.25 -1.25 -23.87
CA ILE A 148 32.31 -0.90 -22.79
C ILE A 148 31.12 -0.05 -23.27
N ALA A 149 31.39 1.04 -24.00
CA ALA A 149 30.34 1.95 -24.50
C ALA A 149 29.33 1.24 -25.42
N LYS A 150 29.81 0.38 -26.34
CA LYS A 150 28.96 -0.37 -27.25
C LYS A 150 28.17 -1.47 -26.52
N GLY A 151 28.82 -2.13 -25.56
CA GLY A 151 28.16 -3.12 -24.70
C GLY A 151 27.02 -2.51 -23.89
N ILE A 152 27.23 -1.35 -23.26
CA ILE A 152 26.22 -0.61 -22.52
C ILE A 152 25.07 -0.18 -23.44
N LEU A 153 25.38 0.35 -24.63
CA LEU A 153 24.36 0.79 -25.58
C LEU A 153 23.44 -0.39 -26.01
N ILE A 154 24.01 -1.53 -26.37
CA ILE A 154 23.24 -2.73 -26.74
C ILE A 154 22.42 -3.22 -25.56
N TRP A 155 22.99 -3.25 -24.37
CA TRP A 155 22.28 -3.62 -23.15
C TRP A 155 21.08 -2.70 -22.89
N LEU A 156 21.25 -1.38 -23.01
CA LEU A 156 20.15 -0.40 -22.86
C LEU A 156 19.07 -0.62 -23.92
N ILE A 157 19.42 -0.77 -25.20
CA ILE A 157 18.46 -0.99 -26.30
C ILE A 157 17.65 -2.27 -26.07
N LEU A 158 18.29 -3.36 -25.69
CA LEU A 158 17.61 -4.62 -25.41
C LEU A 158 16.64 -4.49 -24.23
N ASN A 159 17.05 -3.81 -23.15
CA ASN A 159 16.16 -3.58 -22.03
C ASN A 159 14.96 -2.69 -22.38
N LEU A 160 15.15 -1.65 -23.18
CA LEU A 160 14.06 -0.79 -23.65
C LEU A 160 13.08 -1.55 -24.53
N ILE A 161 13.57 -2.31 -25.52
CA ILE A 161 12.72 -3.06 -26.44
C ILE A 161 11.96 -4.18 -25.72
N LEU A 162 12.68 -5.02 -24.95
CA LEU A 162 12.04 -6.12 -24.24
C LEU A 162 11.18 -5.61 -23.08
N GLY A 163 11.63 -4.62 -22.36
CA GLY A 163 10.84 -4.01 -21.29
C GLY A 163 9.53 -3.46 -21.81
N TYR A 164 9.55 -2.65 -22.88
CA TYR A 164 8.34 -2.15 -23.52
C TYR A 164 7.44 -3.26 -24.01
N TRP A 165 8.00 -4.27 -24.73
CA TRP A 165 7.21 -5.40 -25.24
C TRP A 165 6.53 -6.18 -24.13
N LEU A 166 7.24 -6.47 -23.05
CA LEU A 166 6.73 -7.27 -21.93
C LEU A 166 5.72 -6.50 -21.06
N THR A 167 5.81 -5.18 -21.03
CA THR A 167 4.94 -4.35 -20.17
C THR A 167 3.74 -3.77 -20.93
N GLU A 168 3.91 -3.21 -22.10
CA GLU A 168 2.83 -2.54 -22.85
C GLU A 168 2.60 -3.12 -24.23
N GLY A 169 3.67 -3.47 -24.94
CA GLY A 169 3.62 -3.79 -26.36
C GLY A 169 2.74 -4.99 -26.68
N LEU A 170 2.88 -6.08 -25.95
CA LEU A 170 2.08 -7.29 -26.16
C LEU A 170 0.58 -7.02 -25.96
N VAL A 171 0.23 -6.30 -24.88
CA VAL A 171 -1.17 -5.98 -24.56
C VAL A 171 -1.73 -4.97 -25.54
N PHE A 172 -0.93 -4.00 -26.00
CA PHE A 172 -1.34 -3.03 -27.04
C PHE A 172 -1.65 -3.72 -28.38
N VAL A 173 -0.76 -4.60 -28.87
CA VAL A 173 -0.98 -5.34 -30.10
C VAL A 173 -2.17 -6.31 -29.94
N GLY A 174 -2.33 -6.90 -28.75
CA GLY A 174 -3.49 -7.72 -28.39
C GLY A 174 -4.81 -6.93 -28.49
N LEU A 175 -4.83 -5.69 -28.00
CA LEU A 175 -5.98 -4.80 -28.16
C LEU A 175 -6.29 -4.49 -29.64
N GLN A 176 -5.28 -4.17 -30.44
CA GLN A 176 -5.50 -3.91 -31.88
C GLN A 176 -6.08 -5.14 -32.57
N MET A 177 -5.60 -6.31 -32.24
CA MET A 177 -6.13 -7.57 -32.79
C MET A 177 -7.56 -7.83 -32.32
N ASP A 178 -7.86 -7.56 -31.05
CA ASP A 178 -9.20 -7.72 -30.49
C ASP A 178 -10.20 -6.76 -31.17
N LEU A 179 -9.81 -5.51 -31.44
CA LEU A 179 -10.61 -4.55 -32.19
C LEU A 179 -10.93 -5.03 -33.62
N ILE A 180 -9.98 -5.74 -34.25
CA ILE A 180 -10.20 -6.32 -35.59
C ILE A 180 -11.16 -7.50 -35.50
N LEU A 181 -10.94 -8.43 -34.58
CA LEU A 181 -11.68 -9.70 -34.47
C LEU A 181 -13.10 -9.50 -33.94
N ALA A 182 -13.28 -8.68 -32.92
CA ALA A 182 -14.57 -8.47 -32.27
C ALA A 182 -15.31 -7.24 -32.79
N GLY A 183 -14.58 -6.21 -33.28
CA GLY A 183 -15.17 -4.91 -33.61
C GLY A 183 -15.49 -4.67 -35.09
N HIS A 184 -14.63 -5.10 -36.03
CA HIS A 184 -14.73 -4.68 -37.44
C HIS A 184 -15.00 -5.83 -38.42
N SER A 185 -14.60 -7.07 -38.09
CA SER A 185 -14.64 -8.16 -39.08
C SER A 185 -15.96 -8.90 -39.14
N GLY A 186 -16.91 -8.60 -38.26
CA GLY A 186 -18.16 -9.37 -38.17
C GLY A 186 -17.99 -10.84 -37.80
N MET A 187 -16.77 -11.25 -37.37
CA MET A 187 -16.48 -12.63 -36.96
C MET A 187 -17.18 -13.04 -35.66
N GLY A 188 -17.75 -12.10 -34.92
CA GLY A 188 -18.52 -12.37 -33.69
C GLY A 188 -17.76 -13.04 -32.56
N LEU A 189 -16.42 -12.96 -32.57
CA LEU A 189 -15.60 -13.55 -31.52
C LEU A 189 -15.75 -12.74 -30.23
N PRO A 190 -15.82 -13.41 -29.08
CA PRO A 190 -15.88 -12.73 -27.80
C PRO A 190 -14.65 -11.84 -27.57
N PRO A 191 -14.75 -10.74 -26.79
CA PRO A 191 -13.61 -9.88 -26.47
C PRO A 191 -12.56 -10.64 -25.66
N GLY A 192 -11.28 -10.27 -25.85
CA GLY A 192 -10.13 -10.87 -25.16
C GLY A 192 -9.39 -11.96 -25.96
N TYR A 193 -9.97 -12.48 -27.02
CA TYR A 193 -9.31 -13.49 -27.86
C TYR A 193 -8.16 -12.92 -28.69
N GLY A 194 -8.17 -11.62 -29.00
CA GLY A 194 -7.09 -10.95 -29.74
C GLY A 194 -5.76 -11.01 -29.00
N LEU A 195 -5.75 -10.78 -27.70
CA LEU A 195 -4.55 -10.89 -26.88
C LEU A 195 -4.01 -12.33 -26.84
N LEU A 196 -4.90 -13.32 -26.67
CA LEU A 196 -4.52 -14.73 -26.70
C LEU A 196 -3.92 -15.11 -28.06
N LEU A 197 -4.53 -14.67 -29.16
CA LEU A 197 -4.02 -14.94 -30.52
C LEU A 197 -2.64 -14.33 -30.74
N VAL A 198 -2.42 -13.07 -30.35
CA VAL A 198 -1.11 -12.40 -30.46
C VAL A 198 -0.06 -13.12 -29.63
N TRP A 199 -0.41 -13.56 -28.42
CA TRP A 199 0.49 -14.35 -27.58
C TRP A 199 0.86 -15.69 -28.23
N LEU A 200 -0.12 -16.44 -28.77
CA LEU A 200 0.10 -17.72 -29.48
C LEU A 200 0.95 -17.53 -30.75
N LEU A 201 0.65 -16.51 -31.54
CA LEU A 201 1.43 -16.20 -32.76
C LEU A 201 2.87 -15.82 -32.42
N SER A 202 3.09 -15.01 -31.35
CA SER A 202 4.42 -14.65 -30.87
C SER A 202 5.18 -15.91 -30.42
N LEU A 203 4.55 -16.75 -29.60
CA LEU A 203 5.15 -18.00 -29.13
C LEU A 203 5.51 -18.92 -30.28
N PHE A 204 4.59 -19.10 -31.23
CA PHE A 204 4.81 -19.93 -32.43
C PHE A 204 5.91 -19.34 -33.32
N GLY A 205 5.94 -18.03 -33.51
CA GLY A 205 7.01 -17.32 -34.22
C GLY A 205 8.39 -17.57 -33.58
N PHE A 206 8.52 -17.50 -32.26
CA PHE A 206 9.77 -17.85 -31.58
C PHE A 206 10.16 -19.30 -31.74
N LEU A 207 9.20 -20.24 -31.76
CA LEU A 207 9.46 -21.65 -32.00
C LEU A 207 9.92 -21.91 -33.45
N ILE A 208 9.29 -21.28 -34.47
CA ILE A 208 9.73 -21.36 -35.86
C ILE A 208 11.15 -20.85 -36.02
N ILE A 209 11.45 -19.66 -35.52
CA ILE A 209 12.79 -19.06 -35.57
C ILE A 209 13.80 -19.95 -34.85
N PHE A 210 13.42 -20.55 -33.73
CA PHE A 210 14.22 -21.53 -33.02
C PHE A 210 14.56 -22.75 -33.92
N CYS A 211 13.58 -23.33 -34.62
CA CYS A 211 13.77 -24.47 -35.53
C CYS A 211 14.63 -24.12 -36.74
N LEU A 212 14.53 -22.90 -37.26
CA LEU A 212 15.27 -22.45 -38.45
C LEU A 212 16.69 -21.92 -38.11
N SER A 213 16.98 -21.66 -36.84
CA SER A 213 18.24 -21.02 -36.42
C SER A 213 19.34 -22.02 -36.11
N ASN A 214 20.36 -22.11 -36.98
CA ASN A 214 21.48 -23.04 -36.80
C ASN A 214 22.55 -22.61 -35.76
N LYS A 215 22.58 -21.37 -35.29
CA LYS A 215 23.71 -20.87 -34.50
C LYS A 215 23.42 -20.21 -33.17
N LYS A 216 22.15 -19.94 -32.80
CA LYS A 216 21.83 -19.24 -31.52
C LYS A 216 20.53 -19.74 -30.90
N ILE A 217 20.38 -21.04 -30.90
CA ILE A 217 19.22 -21.78 -30.41
C ILE A 217 18.74 -21.29 -29.05
N SER A 218 19.66 -21.00 -28.13
CA SER A 218 19.35 -20.61 -26.74
C SER A 218 18.65 -19.25 -26.61
N HIS A 219 18.89 -18.28 -27.50
CA HIS A 219 18.28 -16.96 -27.43
C HIS A 219 16.79 -17.01 -27.78
N TRP A 220 16.47 -17.64 -28.90
CA TRP A 220 15.10 -17.75 -29.37
C TRP A 220 14.25 -18.66 -28.49
N LEU A 221 14.85 -19.75 -27.99
CA LEU A 221 14.19 -20.58 -27.01
C LEU A 221 13.98 -19.83 -25.68
N GLY A 222 14.95 -19.00 -25.26
CA GLY A 222 14.82 -18.15 -24.08
C GLY A 222 13.67 -17.15 -24.20
N LEU A 223 13.55 -16.47 -25.35
CA LEU A 223 12.41 -15.58 -25.63
C LEU A 223 11.09 -16.35 -25.69
N GLY A 224 11.06 -17.52 -26.28
CA GLY A 224 9.88 -18.40 -26.31
C GLY A 224 9.45 -18.84 -24.90
N LEU A 225 10.39 -19.21 -24.03
CA LEU A 225 10.10 -19.60 -22.65
C LEU A 225 9.66 -18.41 -21.80
N LEU A 226 10.24 -17.23 -22.00
CA LEU A 226 9.77 -16.00 -21.35
C LEU A 226 8.32 -15.70 -21.74
N HIS A 227 7.97 -15.83 -23.03
CA HIS A 227 6.60 -15.71 -23.50
C HIS A 227 5.69 -16.79 -22.94
N ALA A 228 6.16 -18.03 -22.84
CA ALA A 228 5.39 -19.12 -22.22
C ALA A 228 5.09 -18.81 -20.76
N GLY A 229 6.03 -18.20 -20.03
CA GLY A 229 5.81 -17.70 -18.67
C GLY A 229 4.70 -16.66 -18.56
N LEU A 230 4.46 -15.85 -19.60
CA LEU A 230 3.38 -14.85 -19.66
C LEU A 230 1.98 -15.45 -19.92
N ALA A 231 1.82 -16.77 -19.99
CA ALA A 231 0.56 -17.41 -20.34
C ALA A 231 -0.63 -16.93 -19.48
N PHE A 232 -0.44 -16.82 -18.18
CA PHE A 232 -1.50 -16.34 -17.26
C PHE A 232 -1.95 -14.92 -17.57
N TYR A 233 -1.05 -14.07 -18.02
CA TYR A 233 -1.36 -12.70 -18.42
C TYR A 233 -2.36 -12.65 -19.56
N CYS A 234 -2.12 -13.47 -20.58
CA CYS A 234 -2.97 -13.52 -21.78
C CYS A 234 -4.30 -14.21 -21.53
N LEU A 235 -4.41 -15.01 -20.47
CA LEU A 235 -5.65 -15.67 -20.06
C LEU A 235 -6.54 -14.80 -19.16
N ILE A 236 -6.02 -13.71 -18.58
CA ILE A 236 -6.81 -12.83 -17.69
C ILE A 236 -8.08 -12.29 -18.36
N PRO A 237 -8.07 -11.79 -19.61
CA PRO A 237 -9.28 -11.31 -20.27
C PRO A 237 -10.33 -12.38 -20.52
N LEU A 238 -9.94 -13.67 -20.55
CA LEU A 238 -10.83 -14.79 -20.80
C LEU A 238 -11.39 -15.43 -19.54
N ARG A 239 -10.97 -14.97 -18.36
CA ARG A 239 -11.45 -15.50 -17.08
C ARG A 239 -12.94 -15.28 -16.89
N THR A 240 -13.57 -16.14 -16.09
CA THR A 240 -14.97 -16.01 -15.69
C THR A 240 -15.20 -14.75 -14.84
N ASP A 241 -16.44 -14.25 -14.85
CA ASP A 241 -16.82 -13.11 -14.00
C ASP A 241 -16.55 -13.40 -12.54
N SER A 242 -15.82 -12.50 -11.94
CA SER A 242 -15.74 -12.38 -10.49
C SER A 242 -16.56 -11.18 -10.08
N PRO A 243 -17.41 -11.26 -9.05
CA PRO A 243 -18.14 -10.10 -8.53
C PRO A 243 -17.21 -8.98 -8.06
N MET A 244 -15.93 -9.31 -7.82
CA MET A 244 -14.89 -8.42 -7.31
C MET A 244 -13.84 -8.03 -8.36
N GLN A 245 -14.24 -7.94 -9.64
CA GLN A 245 -13.31 -7.47 -10.68
C GLN A 245 -12.94 -5.99 -10.48
N LEU A 246 -11.71 -5.74 -10.07
CA LEU A 246 -11.13 -4.40 -9.98
C LEU A 246 -10.45 -4.03 -11.30
N GLY A 247 -11.13 -3.28 -12.14
CA GLY A 247 -10.55 -2.63 -13.32
C GLY A 247 -10.21 -3.51 -14.52
N ALA A 248 -9.74 -4.73 -14.32
CA ALA A 248 -9.41 -5.63 -15.41
C ALA A 248 -10.67 -6.29 -15.97
N GLY A 249 -11.32 -5.64 -16.92
CA GLY A 249 -12.47 -6.19 -17.64
C GLY A 249 -12.13 -7.45 -18.46
N LYS A 250 -13.16 -8.09 -18.99
CA LYS A 250 -13.03 -9.25 -19.89
C LYS A 250 -12.50 -8.90 -21.29
N ASP A 251 -12.41 -7.62 -21.59
CA ASP A 251 -11.99 -7.13 -22.89
C ASP A 251 -10.55 -6.61 -22.87
N ALA A 252 -9.89 -6.65 -24.02
CA ALA A 252 -8.51 -6.22 -24.15
C ALA A 252 -8.33 -4.71 -23.93
N GLY A 253 -9.35 -3.87 -24.17
CA GLY A 253 -9.32 -2.44 -23.94
C GLY A 253 -9.27 -2.11 -22.47
N SER A 254 -10.18 -2.69 -21.68
CA SER A 254 -10.18 -2.54 -20.21
C SER A 254 -8.91 -3.12 -19.59
N PHE A 255 -8.43 -4.26 -20.10
CA PHE A 255 -7.18 -4.87 -19.65
C PHE A 255 -5.98 -3.99 -19.96
N TYR A 256 -5.91 -3.39 -21.15
CA TYR A 256 -4.86 -2.45 -21.53
C TYR A 256 -4.89 -1.20 -20.64
N ALA A 257 -6.07 -0.63 -20.39
CA ALA A 257 -6.22 0.53 -19.50
C ALA A 257 -5.78 0.22 -18.07
N TYR A 258 -6.16 -0.94 -17.53
CA TYR A 258 -5.72 -1.42 -16.22
C TYR A 258 -4.21 -1.59 -16.16
N PHE A 259 -3.65 -2.25 -17.16
CA PHE A 259 -2.24 -2.59 -17.21
C PHE A 259 -1.33 -1.36 -17.36
N THR A 260 -1.71 -0.42 -18.23
CA THR A 260 -1.00 0.85 -18.39
C THR A 260 -1.30 1.85 -17.30
N ARG A 261 -2.13 1.48 -16.30
CA ARG A 261 -2.56 2.34 -15.20
C ARG A 261 -3.17 3.65 -15.68
N ALA A 262 -3.94 3.59 -16.77
CA ALA A 262 -4.51 4.76 -17.44
C ALA A 262 -5.38 5.63 -16.50
N GLU A 263 -5.94 5.05 -15.44
CA GLU A 263 -6.72 5.74 -14.41
C GLU A 263 -5.90 6.72 -13.56
N PHE A 264 -4.59 6.47 -13.39
CA PHE A 264 -3.67 7.30 -12.60
C PHE A 264 -2.95 8.36 -13.44
N GLY A 265 -3.16 8.36 -14.78
CA GLY A 265 -2.42 9.21 -15.72
C GLY A 265 -0.98 8.72 -15.95
N LYS A 266 -0.32 9.32 -16.92
CA LYS A 266 1.08 9.00 -17.21
C LYS A 266 2.00 9.83 -16.31
N PRO A 267 2.90 9.20 -15.54
CA PRO A 267 3.90 9.97 -14.80
C PRO A 267 4.80 10.71 -15.80
N PRO A 268 5.26 11.92 -15.46
CA PRO A 268 6.18 12.66 -16.30
C PRO A 268 7.50 11.89 -16.43
N GLY A 269 8.15 12.00 -17.60
CA GLY A 269 9.50 11.49 -17.80
C GLY A 269 10.57 12.40 -17.15
N ILE A 270 11.69 12.58 -17.87
CA ILE A 270 12.74 13.50 -17.44
C ILE A 270 12.36 14.97 -17.68
N TYR A 271 11.45 15.21 -18.62
CA TYR A 271 10.88 16.52 -18.92
C TYR A 271 9.36 16.39 -18.98
N GLY A 272 8.63 17.31 -18.39
CA GLY A 272 7.18 17.24 -18.33
C GLY A 272 6.52 18.29 -17.44
N PRO A 273 5.25 18.08 -17.16
CA PRO A 273 4.39 19.02 -16.47
C PRO A 273 4.70 19.22 -14.99
N SER A 274 4.36 20.41 -14.48
CA SER A 274 4.30 20.78 -13.08
C SER A 274 2.85 20.76 -12.57
N TYR A 275 2.64 20.65 -11.26
CA TYR A 275 1.33 20.69 -10.62
C TYR A 275 0.59 22.04 -10.77
N MET A 276 1.29 23.11 -11.11
CA MET A 276 0.74 24.48 -11.24
C MET A 276 0.12 24.76 -12.62
N GLN A 277 -0.29 23.75 -13.33
CA GLN A 277 -0.68 23.91 -14.74
C GLN A 277 -2.09 24.45 -14.95
N ASN A 278 -2.21 25.34 -15.93
CA ASN A 278 -3.45 25.57 -16.66
C ASN A 278 -3.57 24.50 -17.76
N THR A 279 -4.52 23.60 -17.60
CA THR A 279 -4.65 22.44 -18.47
C THR A 279 -5.71 22.69 -19.53
N ARG A 280 -5.36 22.53 -20.83
CA ARG A 280 -6.33 22.43 -21.93
C ARG A 280 -6.79 20.98 -22.11
N PRO A 281 -8.05 20.75 -22.51
CA PRO A 281 -8.52 19.38 -22.73
C PRO A 281 -7.87 18.77 -23.98
N SER A 282 -7.01 17.78 -23.82
CA SER A 282 -6.59 16.89 -24.91
C SER A 282 -7.57 15.72 -25.06
N VAL A 283 -7.69 15.20 -26.26
CA VAL A 283 -8.60 14.08 -26.56
C VAL A 283 -7.80 12.79 -26.58
N GLN A 284 -7.68 12.10 -25.45
CA GLN A 284 -7.28 10.69 -25.46
C GLN A 284 -8.51 9.81 -25.69
N SER A 285 -8.38 8.87 -26.61
CA SER A 285 -9.43 7.88 -26.85
C SER A 285 -9.02 6.54 -26.25
N SER A 286 -9.87 5.99 -25.41
CA SER A 286 -9.76 4.59 -24.94
C SER A 286 -10.86 3.73 -25.56
N TRP A 287 -10.62 2.45 -25.69
CA TRP A 287 -11.59 1.48 -26.14
C TRP A 287 -12.11 0.68 -24.97
N HIS A 288 -13.42 0.44 -24.94
CA HIS A 288 -14.03 -0.49 -23.99
C HIS A 288 -15.09 -1.33 -24.71
N TRP A 289 -15.32 -2.52 -24.20
CA TRP A 289 -16.35 -3.41 -24.73
C TRP A 289 -17.72 -3.01 -24.17
N ASP A 290 -18.63 -2.65 -25.06
CA ASP A 290 -20.03 -2.43 -24.73
C ASP A 290 -20.75 -3.79 -24.80
N ALA A 291 -20.99 -4.38 -23.65
CA ALA A 291 -21.64 -5.70 -23.55
C ALA A 291 -23.10 -5.69 -23.99
N ILE A 292 -23.76 -4.53 -23.97
CA ILE A 292 -25.17 -4.39 -24.38
C ILE A 292 -25.25 -4.41 -25.90
N ARG A 293 -24.36 -3.63 -26.55
CA ARG A 293 -24.32 -3.47 -28.00
C ARG A 293 -23.44 -4.50 -28.71
N ASN A 294 -22.71 -5.30 -27.93
CA ASN A 294 -21.81 -6.33 -28.40
C ASN A 294 -20.74 -5.83 -29.40
N HIS A 295 -20.14 -4.67 -29.13
CA HIS A 295 -19.06 -4.09 -29.90
C HIS A 295 -18.13 -3.22 -29.06
N TYR A 296 -16.94 -2.90 -29.60
CA TYR A 296 -16.04 -1.94 -28.98
C TYR A 296 -16.52 -0.51 -29.22
N ALA A 297 -16.79 0.21 -28.15
CA ALA A 297 -17.06 1.64 -28.18
C ALA A 297 -15.78 2.44 -27.89
N ARG A 298 -15.59 3.51 -28.68
CA ARG A 298 -14.47 4.43 -28.50
C ARG A 298 -14.87 5.52 -27.50
N ILE A 299 -14.33 5.48 -26.33
CA ILE A 299 -14.48 6.59 -25.37
C ILE A 299 -13.44 7.66 -25.73
N LYS A 300 -13.92 8.82 -26.15
CA LYS A 300 -13.07 10.01 -26.32
C LYS A 300 -12.89 10.66 -24.95
N LYS A 301 -11.79 10.37 -24.27
CA LYS A 301 -11.42 11.08 -23.05
C LYS A 301 -10.81 12.42 -23.46
N LYS A 302 -11.46 13.53 -23.15
CA LYS A 302 -10.82 14.83 -23.21
C LYS A 302 -9.83 14.92 -22.06
N GLU A 303 -8.59 14.60 -22.32
CA GLU A 303 -7.52 15.01 -21.41
C GLU A 303 -7.30 16.51 -21.60
N LYS A 304 -7.02 17.18 -20.51
CA LYS A 304 -6.64 18.57 -20.55
C LYS A 304 -5.26 18.65 -21.19
N GLU A 305 -5.12 19.33 -22.34
CA GLU A 305 -3.81 19.66 -22.88
C GLU A 305 -3.06 20.51 -21.89
N VAL A 306 -1.83 20.12 -21.66
CA VAL A 306 -0.93 20.80 -20.75
C VAL A 306 -0.37 22.03 -21.46
N GLU A 307 -0.84 23.23 -21.11
CA GLU A 307 -0.09 24.45 -21.37
C GLU A 307 0.89 24.69 -20.23
N ASP A 308 2.14 25.04 -20.62
CA ASP A 308 3.26 25.34 -19.75
C ASP A 308 2.90 25.91 -18.37
N PRO A 309 3.68 25.63 -17.34
CA PRO A 309 5.13 25.41 -17.41
C PRO A 309 5.52 23.93 -17.36
N GLN A 310 6.21 23.49 -18.39
CA GLN A 310 6.95 22.23 -18.36
C GLN A 310 8.37 22.48 -17.83
N GLY A 311 8.89 21.53 -17.10
CA GLY A 311 10.21 21.64 -16.48
C GLY A 311 11.02 20.35 -16.57
N TRP A 312 12.30 20.50 -16.29
CA TRP A 312 13.19 19.35 -16.16
C TRP A 312 13.01 18.65 -14.83
N PHE A 313 13.05 17.31 -14.86
CA PHE A 313 12.96 16.44 -13.70
C PHE A 313 11.72 16.72 -12.83
N PRO A 314 10.50 16.78 -13.39
CA PRO A 314 9.31 17.08 -12.62
C PRO A 314 9.02 15.95 -11.63
N ARG A 315 8.73 16.31 -10.36
CA ARG A 315 8.38 15.33 -9.33
C ARG A 315 6.89 15.32 -9.06
N MET A 316 6.33 16.42 -8.61
CA MET A 316 4.89 16.57 -8.41
C MET A 316 4.26 17.18 -9.67
N TYR A 317 3.41 16.45 -10.37
CA TYR A 317 2.88 16.81 -11.68
C TYR A 317 1.37 16.94 -11.72
N SER A 318 0.68 16.60 -10.65
CA SER A 318 -0.77 16.65 -10.53
C SER A 318 -1.19 17.64 -9.47
N SER A 319 -2.29 18.39 -9.72
CA SER A 319 -2.89 19.26 -8.72
C SER A 319 -3.32 18.55 -7.44
N ALA A 320 -3.53 17.24 -7.49
CA ALA A 320 -3.80 16.43 -6.31
C ALA A 320 -2.65 16.40 -5.29
N HIS A 321 -1.43 16.68 -5.73
CA HIS A 321 -0.23 16.71 -4.86
C HIS A 321 0.20 18.14 -4.50
N ALA A 322 -0.56 19.14 -4.95
CA ALA A 322 -0.18 20.56 -4.82
C ALA A 322 -0.02 20.98 -3.37
N GLU A 323 -0.97 20.60 -2.51
CA GLU A 323 -0.99 21.01 -1.08
C GLU A 323 0.24 20.49 -0.34
N ALA A 324 0.48 19.19 -0.36
CA ALA A 324 1.61 18.57 0.33
C ALA A 324 2.97 19.03 -0.22
N TYR A 325 3.07 19.19 -1.55
CA TYR A 325 4.33 19.66 -2.15
C TYR A 325 4.57 21.15 -1.87
N ASN A 326 3.53 21.98 -1.84
CA ASN A 326 3.64 23.38 -1.46
C ASN A 326 4.07 23.52 0.01
N GLN A 327 3.51 22.71 0.91
CA GLN A 327 3.93 22.70 2.30
C GLN A 327 5.41 22.36 2.41
N TRP A 328 5.86 21.29 1.76
CA TRP A 328 7.30 20.94 1.74
C TRP A 328 8.15 22.08 1.17
N ARG A 329 7.72 22.76 0.08
CA ARG A 329 8.45 23.90 -0.49
C ARG A 329 8.58 25.05 0.50
N LEU A 330 7.50 25.38 1.20
CA LEU A 330 7.49 26.43 2.24
C LEU A 330 8.44 26.07 3.39
N ASP A 331 8.41 24.84 3.88
CA ASP A 331 9.29 24.34 4.93
C ASP A 331 10.78 24.41 4.54
N GLN A 332 11.08 24.32 3.25
CA GLN A 332 12.43 24.50 2.70
C GLN A 332 12.77 25.96 2.35
N GLY A 333 11.87 26.92 2.59
CA GLY A 333 12.05 28.35 2.31
C GLY A 333 11.87 28.74 0.83
N TYR A 334 11.23 27.89 0.03
CA TYR A 334 10.90 28.21 -1.38
C TYR A 334 9.58 28.97 -1.50
N THR A 335 9.44 29.76 -2.56
CA THR A 335 8.18 30.44 -2.89
C THR A 335 7.23 29.51 -3.62
N ILE A 336 5.92 29.59 -3.33
CA ILE A 336 4.90 28.76 -3.97
C ILE A 336 4.20 29.44 -5.14
N GLU A 337 4.52 30.71 -5.42
CA GLU A 337 3.88 31.50 -6.50
C GLU A 337 4.42 31.12 -7.88
N THR A 338 5.62 30.58 -7.97
CA THR A 338 6.28 30.16 -9.18
C THR A 338 6.38 28.65 -9.32
N PRO A 339 6.36 28.10 -10.55
CA PRO A 339 6.58 26.69 -10.77
C PRO A 339 7.91 26.20 -10.17
N PRO A 340 7.97 24.96 -9.66
CA PRO A 340 9.20 24.42 -9.09
C PRO A 340 10.28 24.30 -10.15
N THR A 341 11.48 24.72 -9.80
CA THR A 341 12.68 24.55 -10.63
C THR A 341 13.19 23.11 -10.61
N TRP A 342 14.03 22.74 -11.58
CA TRP A 342 14.66 21.43 -11.59
C TRP A 342 15.55 21.19 -10.35
N LYS A 343 16.13 22.25 -9.75
CA LYS A 343 16.93 22.14 -8.52
C LYS A 343 16.07 21.82 -7.31
N GLU A 344 14.90 22.45 -7.18
CA GLU A 344 13.92 22.13 -6.14
C GLU A 344 13.42 20.69 -6.29
N ASN A 345 13.07 20.27 -7.51
CA ASN A 345 12.65 18.90 -7.79
C ASN A 345 13.75 17.88 -7.48
N LEU A 346 15.02 18.19 -7.80
CA LEU A 346 16.15 17.33 -7.45
C LEU A 346 16.35 17.26 -5.93
N TRP A 347 16.23 18.40 -5.23
CA TRP A 347 16.33 18.43 -3.77
C TRP A 347 15.20 17.64 -3.12
N PHE A 348 13.97 17.77 -3.61
CA PHE A 348 12.84 16.96 -3.18
C PHE A 348 13.10 15.45 -3.38
N PHE A 349 13.64 15.08 -4.54
CA PHE A 349 14.00 13.68 -4.80
C PHE A 349 15.06 13.17 -3.82
N LEU A 350 16.07 13.98 -3.51
CA LEU A 350 17.15 13.55 -2.62
C LEU A 350 16.72 13.55 -1.15
N SER A 351 16.13 14.64 -0.66
CA SER A 351 15.77 14.78 0.75
C SER A 351 14.54 13.96 1.11
N GLU A 352 13.45 14.14 0.38
CA GLU A 352 12.16 13.54 0.73
C GLU A 352 12.06 12.10 0.19
N GLN A 353 12.24 11.93 -1.11
CA GLN A 353 11.98 10.62 -1.71
C GLN A 353 13.10 9.61 -1.45
N SER A 354 14.37 10.05 -1.46
CA SER A 354 15.50 9.14 -1.23
C SER A 354 15.86 9.00 0.24
N VAL A 355 16.02 10.08 0.99
CA VAL A 355 16.42 10.00 2.41
C VAL A 355 15.22 9.68 3.29
N HIS A 356 14.17 10.52 3.28
CA HIS A 356 13.03 10.35 4.18
C HIS A 356 12.27 9.04 3.93
N TYR A 357 12.08 8.60 2.68
CA TYR A 357 11.45 7.32 2.43
C TYR A 357 12.45 6.17 2.29
N PHE A 358 13.24 6.13 1.21
CA PHE A 358 14.03 4.94 0.88
C PHE A 358 15.09 4.59 1.93
N VAL A 359 15.91 5.59 2.38
CA VAL A 359 16.94 5.33 3.39
C VAL A 359 16.31 4.99 4.74
N ARG A 360 15.21 5.63 5.11
CA ARG A 360 14.44 5.31 6.32
C ARG A 360 13.94 3.85 6.28
N TYR A 361 13.38 3.40 5.18
CA TYR A 361 12.94 2.00 5.03
C TYR A 361 14.11 1.00 5.09
N LEU A 362 15.26 1.36 4.53
CA LEU A 362 16.48 0.58 4.75
C LEU A 362 16.83 0.55 6.25
N GLY A 363 16.79 1.69 6.91
CA GLY A 363 17.08 1.83 8.34
C GLY A 363 16.21 0.93 9.21
N TRP A 364 14.93 0.78 8.91
CA TRP A 364 14.02 -0.13 9.64
C TRP A 364 14.51 -1.57 9.64
N ASN A 365 15.09 -2.02 8.53
CA ASN A 365 15.55 -3.41 8.37
C ASN A 365 16.95 -3.67 8.96
N PHE A 366 17.78 -2.61 9.11
CA PHE A 366 19.18 -2.74 9.56
C PHE A 366 19.44 -2.19 10.95
N ILE A 367 18.62 -1.26 11.43
CA ILE A 367 18.77 -0.59 12.72
C ILE A 367 17.57 -0.91 13.61
N GLY A 368 16.37 -0.69 13.06
CA GLY A 368 15.08 -0.83 13.71
C GLY A 368 14.23 0.43 13.59
N ARG A 369 13.04 0.39 14.19
CA ARG A 369 12.06 1.49 14.13
C ARG A 369 11.52 1.83 15.52
N THR A 370 11.11 3.10 15.67
CA THR A 370 10.67 3.64 16.96
C THR A 370 9.30 3.12 17.41
N ASN A 371 8.41 2.84 16.47
CA ASN A 371 7.06 2.35 16.74
C ASN A 371 6.43 1.69 15.50
N ASP A 372 5.18 1.27 15.60
CA ASP A 372 4.40 0.63 14.53
C ASP A 372 3.46 1.60 13.76
N SER A 373 3.59 2.92 14.01
CA SER A 373 2.77 3.94 13.35
C SER A 373 3.27 4.27 11.94
N PRO A 374 2.42 4.79 11.05
CA PRO A 374 2.90 5.50 9.87
C PRO A 374 3.91 6.59 10.24
N GLU A 375 4.88 6.86 9.36
CA GLU A 375 5.98 7.83 9.57
C GLU A 375 6.94 7.49 10.72
N SER A 376 6.90 6.25 11.23
CA SER A 376 7.85 5.79 12.23
C SER A 376 9.30 6.09 11.80
N GLN A 377 10.05 6.73 12.70
CA GLN A 377 11.44 7.07 12.44
C GLN A 377 12.35 5.85 12.62
N VAL A 378 13.53 5.91 11.99
CA VAL A 378 14.61 4.98 12.30
C VAL A 378 15.01 5.17 13.76
N LEU A 379 15.30 4.08 14.43
CA LEU A 379 15.67 4.12 15.82
C LEU A 379 16.94 4.95 16.01
N SER A 380 16.83 6.05 16.77
CA SER A 380 17.98 6.79 17.28
C SER A 380 18.29 6.31 18.72
N VAL A 381 19.55 6.05 19.01
CA VAL A 381 20.00 5.67 20.36
C VAL A 381 20.55 6.90 21.02
N ASN A 382 19.76 7.49 21.91
CA ASN A 382 20.14 8.72 22.64
C ASN A 382 20.83 8.42 23.98
N SER A 383 20.73 7.17 24.47
CA SER A 383 21.36 6.73 25.72
C SER A 383 21.83 5.29 25.66
N PHE A 384 22.76 4.93 26.55
CA PHE A 384 23.22 3.55 26.71
C PHE A 384 22.09 2.63 27.19
N GLU A 385 21.17 3.13 27.98
CA GLU A 385 19.98 2.39 28.45
C GLU A 385 19.03 2.08 27.30
N ASP A 386 18.84 3.03 26.37
CA ASP A 386 18.06 2.82 25.13
C ASP A 386 18.63 1.71 24.26
N PHE A 387 19.97 1.59 24.24
CA PHE A 387 20.64 0.52 23.46
C PHE A 387 20.32 -0.86 24.01
N PHE A 388 20.25 -1.02 25.31
CA PHE A 388 19.99 -2.31 25.98
C PHE A 388 18.52 -2.56 26.32
N SER A 389 17.59 -1.70 25.91
CA SER A 389 16.17 -1.93 26.15
C SER A 389 15.62 -3.00 25.21
N PHE A 390 15.28 -4.16 25.75
CA PHE A 390 14.67 -5.27 25.04
C PHE A 390 13.16 -5.37 25.28
N GLY A 391 12.43 -5.90 24.31
CA GLY A 391 11.06 -6.37 24.51
C GLY A 391 9.97 -5.30 24.59
N ASN A 392 10.19 -4.09 24.13
CA ASN A 392 9.12 -3.12 23.98
C ASN A 392 8.23 -3.48 22.76
N LYS A 393 6.99 -3.89 23.00
CA LYS A 393 6.04 -4.39 21.98
C LYS A 393 5.78 -3.43 20.80
N ARG A 394 6.20 -2.17 20.90
CA ARG A 394 5.97 -1.13 19.87
C ARG A 394 7.23 -0.73 19.13
N ARG A 395 8.40 -1.05 19.67
CA ARG A 395 9.71 -0.67 19.16
C ARG A 395 10.41 -1.92 18.67
N VAL A 396 11.00 -1.86 17.49
CA VAL A 396 11.88 -2.92 16.98
C VAL A 396 13.31 -2.40 17.05
N ASN A 397 14.17 -3.06 17.83
CA ASN A 397 15.56 -2.66 18.03
C ASN A 397 16.52 -3.79 17.62
N TYR A 398 17.14 -3.64 16.46
CA TYR A 398 18.15 -4.61 15.98
C TYR A 398 19.57 -4.30 16.47
N HIS A 399 19.74 -3.32 17.37
CA HIS A 399 21.02 -2.96 17.99
C HIS A 399 22.14 -2.69 16.98
N PHE A 400 21.80 -2.16 15.78
CA PHE A 400 22.72 -1.92 14.66
C PHE A 400 23.47 -3.15 14.16
N LEU A 401 23.18 -4.35 14.66
CA LEU A 401 23.93 -5.56 14.31
C LEU A 401 23.79 -5.93 12.82
N PRO A 402 22.61 -5.92 12.18
CA PRO A 402 22.51 -6.14 10.74
C PRO A 402 23.29 -5.09 9.93
N LEU A 403 23.31 -3.82 10.37
CA LEU A 403 24.08 -2.77 9.73
C LEU A 403 25.60 -3.03 9.85
N LEU A 404 26.07 -3.48 11.02
CA LEU A 404 27.47 -3.88 11.19
C LEU A 404 27.84 -5.02 10.23
N LEU A 405 26.97 -6.04 10.09
CA LEU A 405 27.22 -7.14 9.14
C LEU A 405 27.21 -6.66 7.70
N LEU A 406 26.35 -5.70 7.33
CA LEU A 406 26.34 -5.08 6.03
C LEU A 406 27.69 -4.43 5.73
N ILE A 407 28.20 -3.62 6.65
CA ILE A 407 29.50 -2.95 6.52
C ILE A 407 30.64 -3.96 6.43
N LEU A 408 30.64 -4.98 7.30
CA LEU A 408 31.64 -6.05 7.29
C LEU A 408 31.61 -6.88 6.00
N GLY A 409 30.47 -6.98 5.32
CA GLY A 409 30.34 -7.73 4.06
C GLY A 409 30.90 -7.00 2.82
N ILE A 410 31.02 -5.66 2.87
CA ILE A 410 31.50 -4.85 1.74
C ILE A 410 32.84 -5.34 1.17
N PRO A 411 33.88 -5.60 1.98
CA PRO A 411 35.16 -6.06 1.46
C PRO A 411 35.07 -7.35 0.65
N SER A 412 34.22 -8.29 1.03
CA SER A 412 34.04 -9.55 0.30
C SER A 412 33.57 -9.36 -1.12
N VAL A 413 32.76 -8.33 -1.38
CA VAL A 413 32.25 -8.04 -2.72
C VAL A 413 33.26 -7.21 -3.53
N PHE A 414 33.78 -6.14 -2.96
CA PHE A 414 34.51 -5.11 -3.73
C PHE A 414 36.00 -5.38 -3.89
N PHE A 415 36.64 -6.11 -2.97
CA PHE A 415 38.07 -6.32 -3.02
C PHE A 415 38.49 -7.65 -3.65
N PHE A 416 37.64 -8.66 -3.67
CA PHE A 416 38.06 -10.00 -4.05
C PHE A 416 37.74 -10.39 -5.49
N THR A 417 36.79 -9.75 -6.13
CA THR A 417 36.43 -10.05 -7.53
C THR A 417 36.00 -8.78 -8.28
N GLN A 418 36.19 -8.76 -9.60
CA GLN A 418 35.71 -7.64 -10.42
C GLN A 418 34.24 -7.82 -10.90
N LYS A 419 33.70 -9.02 -10.84
CA LYS A 419 32.41 -9.37 -11.45
C LYS A 419 31.26 -9.29 -10.47
N VAL A 420 31.48 -9.67 -9.22
CA VAL A 420 30.46 -9.60 -8.16
C VAL A 420 30.05 -8.15 -7.84
N PRO A 421 30.98 -7.18 -7.76
CA PRO A 421 30.61 -5.78 -7.56
C PRO A 421 29.66 -5.24 -8.62
N LEU A 422 29.94 -5.55 -9.90
CA LEU A 422 29.09 -5.07 -10.99
C LEU A 422 27.66 -5.64 -10.92
N PHE A 423 27.53 -6.94 -10.63
CA PHE A 423 26.24 -7.59 -10.41
C PHE A 423 25.47 -6.93 -9.25
N TRP A 424 26.15 -6.69 -8.14
CA TRP A 424 25.56 -6.08 -6.95
C TRP A 424 25.17 -4.62 -7.21
N ILE A 425 26.07 -3.79 -7.79
CA ILE A 425 25.81 -2.37 -8.05
C ILE A 425 24.61 -2.21 -8.97
N ILE A 426 24.56 -2.94 -10.09
CA ILE A 426 23.45 -2.87 -11.04
C ILE A 426 22.15 -3.29 -10.36
N GLY A 427 22.15 -4.38 -9.61
CA GLY A 427 20.98 -4.87 -8.90
C GLY A 427 20.46 -3.87 -7.86
N PHE A 428 21.34 -3.35 -7.03
CA PHE A 428 21.01 -2.34 -6.02
C PHE A 428 20.46 -1.04 -6.66
N LEU A 429 21.12 -0.52 -7.69
CA LEU A 429 20.69 0.72 -8.35
C LEU A 429 19.32 0.59 -9.00
N ILE A 430 19.04 -0.55 -9.65
CA ILE A 430 17.77 -0.78 -10.35
C ILE A 430 16.62 -0.98 -9.35
N THR A 431 16.84 -1.75 -8.29
CA THR A 431 15.79 -2.10 -7.32
C THR A 431 15.62 -1.08 -6.20
N GLY A 432 16.56 -0.16 -6.03
CA GLY A 432 16.54 0.92 -5.05
C GLY A 432 16.37 2.31 -5.70
N PRO A 433 17.46 3.08 -5.96
CA PRO A 433 17.37 4.47 -6.42
C PRO A 433 16.55 4.67 -7.70
N LEU A 434 16.68 3.79 -8.71
CA LEU A 434 15.87 3.88 -9.93
C LEU A 434 14.38 3.66 -9.63
N LEU A 435 14.08 2.74 -8.73
CA LEU A 435 12.70 2.49 -8.32
C LEU A 435 12.12 3.68 -7.55
N VAL A 436 12.89 4.36 -6.69
CA VAL A 436 12.48 5.62 -6.03
C VAL A 436 12.09 6.67 -7.08
N TRP A 437 12.92 6.82 -8.11
CA TRP A 437 12.65 7.77 -9.19
C TRP A 437 11.34 7.43 -9.94
N VAL A 438 11.12 6.16 -10.28
CA VAL A 438 9.94 5.70 -11.03
C VAL A 438 8.66 5.81 -10.18
N LEU A 439 8.73 5.45 -8.89
CA LEU A 439 7.56 5.50 -7.99
C LEU A 439 7.07 6.92 -7.74
N ASN A 440 7.97 7.90 -7.77
CA ASN A 440 7.63 9.31 -7.55
C ASN A 440 6.72 9.53 -6.33
N MET A 441 7.13 8.99 -5.18
CA MET A 441 6.33 9.01 -3.95
C MET A 441 6.00 10.44 -3.51
N THR A 442 4.77 10.64 -3.07
CA THR A 442 4.25 11.93 -2.58
C THR A 442 4.52 12.08 -1.09
N PRO A 443 4.57 13.30 -0.54
CA PRO A 443 4.71 13.50 0.91
C PRO A 443 3.58 12.85 1.72
N ASP A 444 2.35 12.88 1.20
CA ASP A 444 1.18 12.29 1.86
C ASP A 444 1.02 10.82 1.50
N GLN A 445 1.72 9.95 2.18
CA GLN A 445 1.54 8.51 2.00
C GLN A 445 0.43 8.00 2.92
N VAL A 446 -0.63 7.48 2.34
CA VAL A 446 -1.72 6.82 3.09
C VAL A 446 -1.23 5.55 3.79
N ARG A 447 -0.23 4.88 3.22
CA ARG A 447 0.43 3.68 3.73
C ARG A 447 1.91 3.75 3.42
N GLU A 448 2.75 3.33 4.35
CA GLU A 448 4.19 3.15 4.12
C GLU A 448 4.43 2.14 3.00
N ARG A 449 5.41 2.42 2.15
CA ARG A 449 5.72 1.62 0.95
C ARG A 449 7.06 0.90 1.02
N ASP A 450 7.50 0.55 2.22
CA ASP A 450 8.73 -0.20 2.48
C ASP A 450 8.76 -1.55 1.74
N TYR A 451 7.60 -2.18 1.61
CA TYR A 451 7.42 -3.45 0.90
C TYR A 451 7.83 -3.42 -0.58
N VAL A 452 7.74 -2.27 -1.24
CA VAL A 452 8.13 -2.15 -2.65
C VAL A 452 9.65 -2.31 -2.83
N PHE A 453 10.43 -1.96 -1.80
CA PHE A 453 11.90 -2.07 -1.81
C PHE A 453 12.41 -3.43 -1.34
N GLN A 454 11.53 -4.42 -1.11
CA GLN A 454 11.91 -5.78 -0.73
C GLN A 454 12.96 -6.39 -1.67
N LEU A 455 12.86 -6.10 -2.99
CA LEU A 455 13.83 -6.60 -3.97
C LEU A 455 15.22 -5.97 -3.78
N CYS A 456 15.30 -4.73 -3.32
CA CYS A 456 16.56 -4.07 -2.97
C CYS A 456 17.19 -4.70 -1.72
N MET A 457 16.37 -5.13 -0.76
CA MET A 457 16.85 -5.81 0.45
C MET A 457 17.63 -7.08 0.12
N VAL A 458 17.29 -7.80 -0.95
CA VAL A 458 18.05 -8.97 -1.42
C VAL A 458 19.52 -8.62 -1.63
N PHE A 459 19.82 -7.47 -2.24
CA PHE A 459 21.20 -7.03 -2.48
C PHE A 459 21.88 -6.53 -1.20
N CYS A 460 21.15 -5.85 -0.33
CA CYS A 460 21.70 -5.38 0.95
C CYS A 460 22.02 -6.56 1.87
N PHE A 461 21.13 -7.53 2.00
CA PHE A 461 21.38 -8.71 2.83
C PHE A 461 22.38 -9.68 2.19
N LEU A 462 22.56 -9.64 0.88
CA LEU A 462 23.66 -10.36 0.23
C LEU A 462 25.03 -9.85 0.73
N LEU A 463 25.21 -8.52 0.87
CA LEU A 463 26.42 -7.99 1.49
C LEU A 463 26.59 -8.46 2.92
N ALA A 464 25.55 -8.29 3.75
CA ALA A 464 25.58 -8.71 5.15
C ALA A 464 25.91 -10.20 5.29
N ALA A 465 25.37 -11.03 4.41
CA ALA A 465 25.59 -12.49 4.40
C ALA A 465 27.05 -12.90 4.09
N LEU A 466 27.82 -12.04 3.42
CA LEU A 466 29.22 -12.29 3.10
C LEU A 466 30.19 -11.81 4.18
N SER A 467 29.69 -11.27 5.29
CA SER A 467 30.50 -10.83 6.44
C SER A 467 31.40 -11.94 7.03
N PRO A 468 31.02 -13.25 7.05
CA PRO A 468 31.92 -14.30 7.52
C PRO A 468 33.24 -14.38 6.71
N ILE A 469 33.16 -14.16 5.40
CA ILE A 469 34.34 -14.19 4.51
C ILE A 469 35.27 -13.02 4.83
N SER A 470 34.72 -11.78 4.90
CA SER A 470 35.50 -10.58 5.24
C SER A 470 36.15 -10.69 6.63
N LEU A 471 35.40 -11.20 7.61
CA LEU A 471 35.91 -11.35 8.97
C LEU A 471 37.10 -12.33 9.02
N CYS A 472 36.96 -13.48 8.37
CA CYS A 472 38.01 -14.50 8.35
C CYS A 472 39.25 -14.04 7.57
N TYR A 473 39.07 -13.31 6.48
CA TYR A 473 40.15 -12.74 5.69
C TYR A 473 40.89 -11.62 6.45
N GLY A 474 40.14 -10.66 7.01
CA GLY A 474 40.72 -9.51 7.72
C GLY A 474 41.50 -9.89 8.98
N LEU A 475 41.05 -10.93 9.66
CA LEU A 475 41.74 -11.46 10.84
C LEU A 475 42.83 -12.51 10.52
N ASN A 476 43.05 -12.79 9.23
CA ASN A 476 44.06 -13.73 8.72
C ASN A 476 43.99 -15.13 9.37
N PHE A 477 42.78 -15.57 9.75
CA PHE A 477 42.57 -16.89 10.32
C PHE A 477 42.69 -17.98 9.26
N ARG A 478 43.60 -18.95 9.51
CA ARG A 478 43.84 -20.12 8.64
C ARG A 478 43.21 -21.42 9.18
N ALA A 479 42.92 -21.46 10.48
CA ALA A 479 42.36 -22.63 11.12
C ALA A 479 40.83 -22.72 10.86
N LYS A 480 40.38 -23.75 10.18
CA LYS A 480 38.96 -23.92 9.78
C LYS A 480 37.99 -23.86 10.96
N ASN A 481 38.34 -24.47 12.07
CA ASN A 481 37.48 -24.51 13.25
C ASN A 481 37.29 -23.11 13.87
N THR A 482 38.35 -22.30 13.94
CA THR A 482 38.29 -20.93 14.43
C THR A 482 37.42 -20.06 13.50
N MET A 483 37.59 -20.20 12.17
CA MET A 483 36.78 -19.50 11.18
C MET A 483 35.28 -19.81 11.35
N ARG A 484 34.95 -21.08 11.48
CA ARG A 484 33.55 -21.52 11.69
C ARG A 484 32.98 -21.03 13.01
N PHE A 485 33.76 -21.11 14.09
CA PHE A 485 33.34 -20.62 15.40
C PHE A 485 33.02 -19.11 15.37
N LEU A 486 33.91 -18.28 14.84
CA LEU A 486 33.69 -16.83 14.71
C LEU A 486 32.49 -16.51 13.79
N SER A 487 32.37 -17.25 12.70
CA SER A 487 31.21 -17.11 11.81
C SER A 487 29.90 -17.51 12.48
N ALA A 488 29.92 -18.51 13.38
CA ALA A 488 28.75 -18.93 14.16
C ALA A 488 28.28 -17.82 15.12
N LEU A 489 29.20 -17.01 15.66
CA LEU A 489 28.82 -15.88 16.52
C LEU A 489 27.98 -14.83 15.78
N LEU A 490 28.13 -14.68 14.47
CA LEU A 490 27.35 -13.74 13.68
C LEU A 490 25.85 -14.11 13.63
N PHE A 491 25.49 -15.37 13.92
CA PHE A 491 24.10 -15.83 14.00
C PHE A 491 23.35 -15.28 15.23
N ILE A 492 24.06 -14.64 16.16
CA ILE A 492 23.42 -13.85 17.23
C ILE A 492 22.55 -12.75 16.62
N THR A 493 22.97 -12.15 15.48
CA THR A 493 22.20 -11.08 14.81
C THR A 493 20.81 -11.52 14.38
N PRO A 494 20.61 -12.57 13.56
CA PRO A 494 19.27 -13.00 13.23
C PRO A 494 18.49 -13.57 14.42
N ALA A 495 19.14 -14.08 15.46
CA ALA A 495 18.47 -14.46 16.69
C ALA A 495 17.87 -13.25 17.42
N ILE A 496 18.59 -12.14 17.47
CA ILE A 496 18.08 -10.87 18.00
C ILE A 496 16.94 -10.33 17.11
N GLN A 497 17.08 -10.35 15.77
CA GLN A 497 16.01 -9.95 14.88
C GLN A 497 14.72 -10.76 15.12
N LEU A 498 14.85 -12.08 15.34
CA LEU A 498 13.73 -12.96 15.66
C LEU A 498 13.06 -12.56 16.99
N ILE A 499 13.84 -12.35 18.04
CA ILE A 499 13.33 -12.04 19.38
C ILE A 499 12.63 -10.67 19.39
N GLU A 500 13.28 -9.63 18.87
CA GLU A 500 12.76 -8.28 18.85
C GLU A 500 11.59 -8.11 17.87
N GLY A 501 11.65 -8.79 16.72
CA GLY A 501 10.61 -8.71 15.70
C GLY A 501 9.36 -9.53 16.01
N TRP A 502 9.43 -10.57 16.88
CA TRP A 502 8.34 -11.52 17.06
C TRP A 502 7.01 -10.85 17.40
N SER A 503 7.01 -10.01 18.42
CA SER A 503 5.77 -9.37 18.91
C SER A 503 5.13 -8.41 17.91
N SER A 504 5.92 -7.78 17.01
CA SER A 504 5.44 -6.84 16.00
C SER A 504 4.93 -7.52 14.72
N HIS A 505 5.32 -8.79 14.50
CA HIS A 505 4.96 -9.58 13.32
C HIS A 505 3.96 -10.72 13.63
N ASP A 506 3.62 -10.93 14.91
CA ASP A 506 2.59 -11.89 15.29
C ASP A 506 1.19 -11.34 15.00
N ASN A 507 0.66 -11.68 13.83
CA ASN A 507 -0.69 -11.32 13.40
C ASN A 507 -1.75 -12.36 13.81
N SER A 508 -1.41 -13.37 14.63
CA SER A 508 -2.31 -14.47 14.98
C SER A 508 -3.61 -14.02 15.67
N LYS A 509 -3.60 -12.85 16.30
CA LYS A 509 -4.74 -12.24 17.01
C LYS A 509 -5.22 -10.94 16.38
N ASN A 510 -4.72 -10.56 15.19
CA ASN A 510 -5.12 -9.34 14.52
C ASN A 510 -6.41 -9.55 13.72
N TYR A 511 -7.53 -9.16 14.31
CA TYR A 511 -8.87 -9.19 13.71
C TYR A 511 -9.42 -7.80 13.38
N SER A 512 -8.58 -6.75 13.35
CA SER A 512 -9.01 -5.35 13.23
C SER A 512 -9.89 -5.10 12.02
N ALA A 513 -9.49 -5.59 10.84
CA ALA A 513 -10.23 -5.41 9.62
C ALA A 513 -11.60 -6.14 9.65
N LEU A 514 -11.62 -7.36 10.19
CA LEU A 514 -12.85 -8.15 10.31
C LEU A 514 -13.79 -7.52 11.32
N ASN A 515 -13.30 -7.15 12.50
CA ASN A 515 -14.11 -6.49 13.54
C ASN A 515 -14.71 -5.17 13.05
N PHE A 516 -13.91 -4.32 12.36
CA PHE A 516 -14.41 -3.09 11.76
C PHE A 516 -15.55 -3.38 10.78
N SER A 517 -15.37 -4.36 9.91
CA SER A 517 -16.34 -4.72 8.87
C SER A 517 -17.63 -5.29 9.48
N GLU A 518 -17.50 -6.20 10.43
CA GLU A 518 -18.66 -6.80 11.12
C GLU A 518 -19.48 -5.72 11.85
N ILE A 519 -18.80 -4.81 12.57
CA ILE A 519 -19.48 -3.71 13.30
C ILE A 519 -20.13 -2.73 12.33
N LEU A 520 -19.46 -2.37 11.22
CA LEU A 520 -20.04 -1.43 10.26
C LEU A 520 -21.23 -2.06 9.52
N LEU A 521 -21.12 -3.30 9.07
CA LEU A 521 -22.24 -4.02 8.44
C LEU A 521 -23.40 -4.24 9.41
N ALA A 522 -23.12 -4.57 10.68
CA ALA A 522 -24.16 -4.68 11.70
C ALA A 522 -24.85 -3.34 12.00
N SER A 523 -24.12 -2.23 11.79
CA SER A 523 -24.68 -0.87 11.90
C SER A 523 -25.62 -0.50 10.74
N CYS A 524 -25.67 -1.30 9.68
CA CYS A 524 -26.48 -1.04 8.50
C CYS A 524 -27.91 -1.59 8.67
N PRO A 525 -28.97 -0.83 8.37
CA PRO A 525 -30.33 -1.36 8.22
C PRO A 525 -30.39 -2.50 7.19
N SER A 526 -31.45 -3.31 7.24
CA SER A 526 -31.63 -4.37 6.26
C SER A 526 -31.70 -3.80 4.84
N GLN A 527 -31.06 -4.51 3.89
CA GLN A 527 -31.03 -4.16 2.46
C GLN A 527 -30.54 -2.75 2.14
N SER A 528 -29.82 -2.08 3.05
CA SER A 528 -29.31 -0.72 2.86
C SER A 528 -28.19 -0.64 1.82
N VAL A 529 -27.94 0.59 1.36
CA VAL A 529 -26.76 0.93 0.52
C VAL A 529 -25.71 1.58 1.41
N LEU A 530 -24.54 0.97 1.52
CA LEU A 530 -23.39 1.47 2.29
C LEU A 530 -22.41 2.18 1.37
N ILE A 531 -22.25 3.49 1.57
CA ILE A 531 -21.29 4.31 0.86
C ILE A 531 -19.97 4.31 1.63
N THR A 532 -18.89 3.91 0.96
CA THR A 532 -17.52 3.84 1.49
C THR A 532 -16.59 4.80 0.74
N ALA A 533 -15.41 5.12 1.31
CA ALA A 533 -14.51 6.09 0.72
C ALA A 533 -13.45 5.45 -0.18
N GLY A 534 -12.72 4.48 0.33
CA GLY A 534 -11.54 3.93 -0.32
C GLY A 534 -11.32 2.45 -0.01
N ASP A 535 -10.11 1.98 -0.23
CA ASP A 535 -9.76 0.55 -0.11
C ASP A 535 -9.84 0.08 1.34
N ASN A 536 -9.42 0.92 2.29
CA ASN A 536 -9.31 0.56 3.71
C ASN A 536 -10.65 0.23 4.38
N ASP A 537 -11.75 0.84 3.95
CA ASP A 537 -13.08 0.52 4.44
C ASP A 537 -13.86 -0.40 3.51
N THR A 538 -13.59 -0.39 2.21
CA THR A 538 -14.35 -1.17 1.22
C THR A 538 -13.90 -2.64 1.15
N PHE A 539 -12.60 -2.91 1.05
CA PHE A 539 -12.11 -4.27 0.82
C PHE A 539 -12.35 -5.20 2.02
N PRO A 540 -12.17 -4.76 3.28
CA PRO A 540 -12.57 -5.58 4.42
C PRO A 540 -14.06 -5.93 4.42
N LEU A 541 -14.93 -4.99 4.04
CA LEU A 541 -16.38 -5.22 3.95
C LEU A 541 -16.71 -6.26 2.87
N TRP A 542 -16.12 -6.13 1.69
CA TRP A 542 -16.29 -7.12 0.61
C TRP A 542 -15.77 -8.50 1.03
N CYS A 543 -14.61 -8.56 1.69
CA CYS A 543 -14.11 -9.81 2.23
C CYS A 543 -15.08 -10.43 3.24
N THR A 544 -15.62 -9.61 4.15
CA THR A 544 -16.58 -10.06 5.15
C THR A 544 -17.87 -10.59 4.51
N GLN A 545 -18.35 -9.96 3.46
CA GLN A 545 -19.53 -10.44 2.72
C GLN A 545 -19.25 -11.72 1.91
N GLN A 546 -18.17 -11.74 1.13
CA GLN A 546 -17.91 -12.81 0.16
C GLN A 546 -17.30 -14.05 0.81
N VAL A 547 -16.43 -13.87 1.79
CA VAL A 547 -15.68 -14.98 2.43
C VAL A 547 -16.42 -15.49 3.67
N TYR A 548 -16.98 -14.58 4.46
CA TYR A 548 -17.65 -14.95 5.72
C TYR A 548 -19.18 -15.01 5.60
N GLY A 549 -19.76 -14.59 4.48
CA GLY A 549 -21.22 -14.60 4.24
C GLY A 549 -22.01 -13.67 5.16
N PHE A 550 -21.34 -12.66 5.78
CA PHE A 550 -21.98 -11.77 6.74
C PHE A 550 -22.64 -10.59 6.05
N ARG A 551 -23.95 -10.38 6.26
CA ARG A 551 -24.74 -9.27 5.71
C ARG A 551 -24.61 -9.08 4.18
N PRO A 552 -24.81 -10.13 3.36
CA PRO A 552 -24.80 -10.02 1.91
C PRO A 552 -25.96 -9.18 1.35
N ASP A 553 -26.95 -8.87 2.19
CA ASP A 553 -28.10 -8.02 1.88
C ASP A 553 -27.72 -6.54 1.71
N VAL A 554 -26.59 -6.10 2.27
CA VAL A 554 -26.11 -4.71 2.19
C VAL A 554 -25.33 -4.50 0.90
N THR A 555 -25.76 -3.53 0.09
CA THR A 555 -25.01 -3.13 -1.12
C THR A 555 -23.90 -2.16 -0.76
N ILE A 556 -22.64 -2.48 -1.10
CA ILE A 556 -21.47 -1.64 -0.80
C ILE A 556 -21.08 -0.87 -2.05
N LEU A 557 -21.02 0.46 -1.96
CA LEU A 557 -20.59 1.37 -3.02
C LEU A 557 -19.36 2.16 -2.60
N ASN A 558 -18.28 2.02 -3.37
CA ASN A 558 -17.05 2.77 -3.14
C ASN A 558 -17.08 4.11 -3.89
N LEU A 559 -17.02 5.21 -3.15
CA LEU A 559 -17.14 6.55 -3.69
C LEU A 559 -15.96 6.93 -4.63
N ASN A 560 -14.74 6.50 -4.29
CA ASN A 560 -13.58 6.76 -5.13
C ASN A 560 -13.65 5.98 -6.46
N LEU A 561 -14.19 4.76 -6.43
CA LEU A 561 -14.39 3.97 -7.65
C LEU A 561 -15.49 4.54 -8.56
N LEU A 562 -16.41 5.36 -8.05
CA LEU A 562 -17.39 6.08 -8.88
C LEU A 562 -16.75 7.07 -9.86
N HIS A 563 -15.44 7.37 -9.74
CA HIS A 563 -14.71 8.09 -10.77
C HIS A 563 -14.38 7.22 -12.01
N GLN A 564 -14.49 5.88 -11.87
CA GLN A 564 -14.04 4.94 -12.89
C GLN A 564 -15.20 4.43 -13.75
N PRO A 565 -15.14 4.58 -15.09
CA PRO A 565 -16.21 4.12 -15.99
C PRO A 565 -16.53 2.64 -15.83
N TRP A 566 -15.53 1.77 -15.68
CA TRP A 566 -15.70 0.33 -15.49
C TRP A 566 -16.49 -0.03 -14.22
N TYR A 567 -16.51 0.87 -13.21
CA TYR A 567 -17.23 0.64 -11.96
C TYR A 567 -18.65 1.20 -12.02
N TYR A 568 -18.82 2.48 -12.32
CA TYR A 568 -20.14 3.09 -12.26
C TYR A 568 -21.09 2.61 -13.38
N ARG A 569 -20.57 2.21 -14.54
CA ARG A 569 -21.41 1.59 -15.59
C ARG A 569 -22.03 0.27 -15.16
N ARG A 570 -21.46 -0.43 -14.17
CA ARG A 570 -22.08 -1.60 -13.56
C ARG A 570 -23.37 -1.29 -12.77
N LEU A 571 -23.54 -0.06 -12.31
CA LEU A 571 -24.77 0.38 -11.66
C LEU A 571 -25.97 0.38 -12.61
N GLU A 572 -25.73 0.44 -13.92
CA GLU A 572 -26.77 0.39 -14.95
C GLU A 572 -27.21 -1.04 -15.26
N MET A 573 -26.47 -2.05 -14.82
CA MET A 573 -26.71 -3.47 -15.09
C MET A 573 -27.29 -4.19 -13.87
N PRO A 574 -28.30 -5.04 -14.04
CA PRO A 574 -28.88 -5.80 -12.93
C PRO A 574 -27.84 -6.77 -12.32
N GLY A 575 -27.80 -6.82 -11.00
CA GLY A 575 -27.01 -7.78 -10.23
C GLY A 575 -25.50 -7.62 -10.26
N GLN A 576 -24.96 -6.56 -10.89
CA GLN A 576 -23.52 -6.34 -11.00
C GLN A 576 -22.90 -5.68 -9.75
N ILE A 577 -23.65 -4.85 -9.05
CA ILE A 577 -23.24 -4.26 -7.77
C ILE A 577 -24.31 -4.58 -6.72
N GLY A 578 -24.17 -5.74 -6.10
CA GLY A 578 -25.16 -6.22 -5.13
C GLY A 578 -26.56 -6.27 -5.72
N GLN A 579 -27.54 -5.79 -4.96
CA GLN A 579 -28.94 -5.73 -5.38
C GLN A 579 -29.37 -4.33 -5.87
N PHE A 580 -28.41 -3.42 -6.11
CA PHE A 580 -28.70 -2.07 -6.56
C PHE A 580 -28.50 -1.91 -8.07
N GLN A 581 -29.44 -1.26 -8.71
CA GLN A 581 -29.39 -0.88 -10.12
C GLN A 581 -29.99 0.51 -10.31
N LEU A 582 -29.26 1.39 -11.02
CA LEU A 582 -29.80 2.67 -11.46
C LEU A 582 -30.98 2.45 -12.41
N LYS A 583 -32.07 3.17 -12.16
CA LYS A 583 -33.29 3.14 -12.99
C LYS A 583 -33.20 4.09 -14.19
N HIS A 584 -32.28 5.04 -14.14
CA HIS A 584 -32.03 5.98 -15.22
C HIS A 584 -30.58 5.81 -15.72
N PRO A 585 -30.37 5.75 -17.05
CA PRO A 585 -29.02 5.65 -17.59
C PRO A 585 -28.22 6.92 -17.28
N LEU A 586 -26.94 6.74 -17.02
CA LEU A 586 -26.01 7.84 -16.82
C LEU A 586 -25.62 8.44 -18.20
N PRO A 587 -25.45 9.76 -18.31
CA PRO A 587 -25.02 10.38 -19.57
C PRO A 587 -23.67 9.85 -20.04
N ASP A 588 -23.52 9.59 -21.35
CA ASP A 588 -22.24 9.15 -21.93
C ASP A 588 -21.12 10.20 -21.77
N SER A 589 -21.50 11.48 -21.58
CA SER A 589 -20.53 12.53 -21.28
C SER A 589 -19.74 12.34 -19.99
N LEU A 590 -20.26 11.53 -19.04
CA LEU A 590 -19.53 11.17 -17.81
C LEU A 590 -18.24 10.42 -18.10
N ASP A 591 -18.16 9.65 -19.18
CA ASP A 591 -16.99 8.83 -19.47
C ASP A 591 -15.75 9.68 -19.80
N TYR A 592 -15.96 10.92 -20.27
CA TYR A 592 -14.87 11.80 -20.68
C TYR A 592 -14.82 13.17 -19.99
N LYS A 593 -15.82 13.54 -19.17
CA LYS A 593 -15.82 14.80 -18.42
C LYS A 593 -15.64 14.55 -16.93
N PRO A 594 -14.51 14.91 -16.31
CA PRO A 594 -14.33 14.79 -14.85
C PRO A 594 -15.11 15.86 -14.06
N ILE A 595 -15.41 16.98 -14.71
CA ILE A 595 -16.15 18.13 -14.17
C ILE A 595 -17.31 18.37 -15.11
N LEU A 596 -18.52 18.43 -14.58
CA LEU A 596 -19.74 18.57 -15.37
C LEU A 596 -20.30 19.98 -15.23
N HIS A 597 -20.35 20.70 -16.33
CA HIS A 597 -21.40 21.70 -16.58
C HIS A 597 -22.55 20.91 -17.22
N VAL A 598 -23.48 20.44 -16.45
CA VAL A 598 -24.55 19.58 -16.94
C VAL A 598 -25.75 20.43 -17.28
N GLU A 599 -26.12 20.43 -18.54
CA GLU A 599 -27.41 20.94 -19.01
C GLU A 599 -28.31 19.73 -19.30
N GLY A 600 -29.58 19.80 -18.90
CA GLY A 600 -30.61 18.83 -19.28
C GLY A 600 -31.30 18.09 -18.11
N SER A 601 -32.16 17.14 -18.45
CA SER A 601 -33.08 16.44 -17.54
C SER A 601 -32.45 15.75 -16.32
N ALA A 602 -31.18 15.37 -16.39
CA ALA A 602 -30.46 14.79 -15.25
C ALA A 602 -30.17 15.85 -14.17
N MET A 603 -29.89 17.09 -14.58
CA MET A 603 -29.64 18.21 -13.68
C MET A 603 -30.94 18.64 -12.99
N GLU A 604 -32.06 18.69 -13.73
CA GLU A 604 -33.36 19.05 -13.17
C GLU A 604 -33.80 18.06 -12.07
N ARG A 605 -33.56 16.76 -12.28
CA ARG A 605 -33.85 15.75 -11.25
C ARG A 605 -33.00 15.99 -10.00
N MET A 606 -31.71 16.29 -10.16
CA MET A 606 -30.79 16.53 -9.10
C MET A 606 -31.13 17.82 -8.32
N ASP A 607 -31.42 18.91 -9.04
CA ASP A 607 -31.87 20.15 -8.44
C ASP A 607 -33.19 19.96 -7.65
N SER A 608 -34.08 19.14 -8.16
CA SER A 608 -35.33 18.80 -7.48
C SER A 608 -35.04 18.09 -6.16
N LEU A 609 -34.15 17.07 -6.15
CA LEU A 609 -33.75 16.37 -4.93
C LEU A 609 -33.10 17.34 -3.93
N LEU A 610 -32.15 18.15 -4.37
CA LEU A 610 -31.44 19.09 -3.52
C LEU A 610 -32.39 20.12 -2.88
N ARG A 611 -33.32 20.67 -3.67
CA ARG A 611 -34.36 21.58 -3.18
C ARG A 611 -35.30 20.91 -2.20
N SER A 612 -35.74 19.68 -2.49
CA SER A 612 -36.65 18.95 -1.60
C SER A 612 -36.06 18.66 -0.22
N LYS A 613 -34.71 18.60 -0.14
CA LYS A 613 -33.95 18.33 1.09
C LYS A 613 -33.29 19.59 1.69
N ASN A 614 -33.48 20.78 1.12
CA ASN A 614 -32.76 21.99 1.50
C ASN A 614 -31.23 21.83 1.47
N TRP A 615 -30.72 21.00 0.56
CA TRP A 615 -29.28 20.78 0.40
C TRP A 615 -28.68 21.82 -0.54
N SER A 616 -27.46 22.26 -0.23
CA SER A 616 -26.70 23.17 -1.08
C SER A 616 -26.11 22.41 -2.26
N ALA A 617 -26.41 22.86 -3.49
CA ALA A 617 -25.75 22.31 -4.68
C ALA A 617 -24.26 22.65 -4.67
N PRO A 618 -23.36 21.73 -5.06
CA PRO A 618 -21.96 22.07 -5.29
C PRO A 618 -21.86 23.13 -6.42
N LEU A 619 -20.95 24.08 -6.29
CA LEU A 619 -20.68 25.09 -7.34
C LEU A 619 -20.21 24.42 -8.65
N VAL A 620 -19.54 23.29 -8.52
CA VAL A 620 -19.03 22.48 -9.64
C VAL A 620 -19.22 21.00 -9.29
N TRP A 621 -19.90 20.26 -10.17
CA TRP A 621 -20.13 18.85 -10.00
C TRP A 621 -18.91 18.02 -10.47
N THR A 622 -18.36 17.24 -9.57
CA THR A 622 -17.43 16.17 -9.95
C THR A 622 -18.21 14.93 -10.39
N ARG A 623 -17.54 14.03 -11.12
CA ARG A 623 -18.18 12.80 -11.61
C ARG A 623 -18.83 11.98 -10.49
N TYR A 624 -18.11 11.75 -9.39
CA TYR A 624 -18.65 10.95 -8.28
C TYR A 624 -19.83 11.62 -7.59
N GLU A 625 -19.82 12.94 -7.44
CA GLU A 625 -20.94 13.70 -6.85
C GLU A 625 -22.18 13.58 -7.70
N PHE A 626 -22.06 13.72 -9.02
CA PHE A 626 -23.17 13.54 -9.93
C PHE A 626 -23.76 12.11 -9.85
N ILE A 627 -22.89 11.09 -9.86
CA ILE A 627 -23.35 9.69 -9.80
C ILE A 627 -23.97 9.40 -8.43
N LEU A 628 -23.37 9.88 -7.35
CA LEU A 628 -23.95 9.74 -6.01
C LEU A 628 -25.33 10.40 -5.92
N ALA A 629 -25.47 11.60 -6.42
CA ALA A 629 -26.75 12.29 -6.43
C ALA A 629 -27.78 11.57 -7.33
N SER A 630 -27.38 10.99 -8.46
CA SER A 630 -28.24 10.14 -9.29
C SER A 630 -28.71 8.90 -8.53
N ILE A 631 -27.80 8.24 -7.78
CA ILE A 631 -28.15 7.09 -6.90
C ILE A 631 -29.19 7.52 -5.85
N LEU A 632 -28.96 8.63 -5.16
CA LEU A 632 -29.84 9.12 -4.11
C LEU A 632 -31.21 9.51 -4.67
N THR A 633 -31.27 10.12 -5.85
CA THR A 633 -32.51 10.48 -6.54
C THR A 633 -33.31 9.24 -6.92
N ASP A 634 -32.64 8.22 -7.47
CA ASP A 634 -33.33 6.97 -7.84
C ASP A 634 -33.82 6.23 -6.60
N MET A 635 -33.06 6.20 -5.51
CA MET A 635 -33.49 5.59 -4.24
C MET A 635 -34.67 6.32 -3.63
N GLU A 636 -34.64 7.65 -3.57
CA GLU A 636 -35.76 8.43 -3.05
C GLU A 636 -37.05 8.15 -3.83
N LYS A 637 -36.97 8.07 -5.15
CA LYS A 637 -38.12 7.92 -6.02
C LYS A 637 -38.65 6.48 -6.10
N PHE A 638 -37.78 5.50 -6.21
CA PHE A 638 -38.14 4.11 -6.51
C PHE A 638 -37.96 3.15 -5.34
N GLU A 639 -37.09 3.49 -4.37
CA GLU A 639 -36.80 2.64 -3.20
C GLU A 639 -36.81 3.47 -1.89
N PRO A 640 -37.86 4.26 -1.58
CA PRO A 640 -37.86 5.22 -0.46
C PRO A 640 -37.69 4.58 0.92
N ASN A 641 -37.98 3.30 1.05
CA ASN A 641 -37.82 2.53 2.30
C ASN A 641 -36.41 1.97 2.47
N ARG A 642 -35.56 2.09 1.48
CA ARG A 642 -34.20 1.63 1.50
C ARG A 642 -33.27 2.73 2.01
N SER A 643 -32.57 2.46 3.11
CA SER A 643 -31.67 3.43 3.75
C SER A 643 -30.31 3.53 3.05
N VAL A 644 -29.71 4.71 3.08
CA VAL A 644 -28.31 4.90 2.71
C VAL A 644 -27.47 5.07 3.96
N VAL A 645 -26.37 4.34 4.06
CA VAL A 645 -25.43 4.41 5.18
C VAL A 645 -24.10 4.99 4.69
N PHE A 646 -23.53 5.89 5.44
CA PHE A 646 -22.21 6.47 5.17
C PHE A 646 -21.19 5.90 6.14
N SER A 647 -20.07 5.39 5.60
CA SER A 647 -18.95 4.88 6.38
C SER A 647 -18.38 5.97 7.30
N PRO A 648 -17.94 5.62 8.52
CA PRO A 648 -17.31 6.58 9.43
C PRO A 648 -15.95 7.09 8.93
N LEU A 649 -15.33 6.39 7.98
CA LEU A 649 -14.07 6.77 7.36
C LEU A 649 -14.25 7.71 6.15
N LEU A 650 -15.49 7.96 5.74
CA LEU A 650 -15.76 8.88 4.64
C LEU A 650 -15.39 10.31 5.05
N PRO A 651 -14.58 11.01 4.25
CA PRO A 651 -14.23 12.41 4.51
C PRO A 651 -15.49 13.28 4.61
N THR A 652 -15.58 14.07 5.67
CA THR A 652 -16.79 14.88 5.96
C THR A 652 -17.09 15.85 4.81
N GLN A 653 -16.06 16.38 4.14
CA GLN A 653 -16.21 17.29 3.01
C GLN A 653 -17.00 16.66 1.84
N LYS A 654 -16.92 15.35 1.68
CA LYS A 654 -17.61 14.63 0.59
C LYS A 654 -19.12 14.47 0.81
N ILE A 655 -19.62 14.73 2.02
CA ILE A 655 -21.04 14.60 2.38
C ILE A 655 -21.59 15.82 3.13
N LEU A 656 -20.89 16.96 3.12
CA LEU A 656 -21.24 18.15 3.90
C LEU A 656 -22.70 18.58 3.68
N TYR A 657 -23.15 18.59 2.42
CA TYR A 657 -24.52 18.98 2.06
C TYR A 657 -25.61 18.05 2.59
N MET A 658 -25.27 16.78 2.92
CA MET A 658 -26.21 15.78 3.42
C MET A 658 -26.10 15.55 4.94
N ARG A 659 -25.07 16.12 5.60
CA ARG A 659 -24.72 15.77 6.98
C ARG A 659 -25.83 16.04 7.99
N ALA A 660 -26.58 17.12 7.80
CA ALA A 660 -27.66 17.52 8.69
C ALA A 660 -28.82 16.53 8.72
N GLU A 661 -29.08 15.85 7.58
CA GLU A 661 -30.16 14.89 7.39
C GLU A 661 -29.80 13.47 7.86
N THR A 662 -28.51 13.23 8.15
CA THR A 662 -28.06 11.89 8.54
C THR A 662 -28.11 11.69 10.05
N ARG A 663 -28.59 10.52 10.49
CA ARG A 663 -28.60 10.11 11.90
C ARG A 663 -27.53 9.07 12.17
N LEU A 664 -26.96 9.09 13.38
CA LEU A 664 -25.98 8.10 13.79
C LEU A 664 -26.65 6.75 14.05
N ASN A 665 -26.14 5.67 13.44
CA ASN A 665 -26.57 4.31 13.70
C ASN A 665 -25.34 3.40 13.83
N GLY A 666 -25.13 2.82 15.00
CA GLY A 666 -23.87 2.13 15.27
C GLY A 666 -22.66 3.06 15.04
N ILE A 667 -21.71 2.64 14.21
CA ILE A 667 -20.57 3.48 13.82
C ILE A 667 -20.79 4.26 12.52
N GLY A 668 -21.84 3.93 11.74
CA GLY A 668 -22.19 4.62 10.49
C GLY A 668 -23.16 5.80 10.69
N ARG A 669 -23.39 6.55 9.63
CA ARG A 669 -24.45 7.57 9.56
C ARG A 669 -25.49 7.17 8.54
N VAL A 670 -26.76 7.21 8.89
CA VAL A 670 -27.87 6.75 8.06
C VAL A 670 -28.70 7.92 7.55
N LEU A 671 -28.98 7.93 6.25
CA LEU A 671 -29.96 8.76 5.58
C LEU A 671 -31.19 7.90 5.27
N ASN A 672 -32.35 8.32 5.76
CA ASN A 672 -33.64 7.70 5.45
C ASN A 672 -34.49 8.68 4.63
N PHE A 673 -34.97 8.25 3.47
CA PHE A 673 -35.86 9.06 2.64
C PHE A 673 -37.30 9.05 3.22
N ASN A 674 -37.72 7.92 3.82
CA ASN A 674 -38.98 7.80 4.51
C ASN A 674 -38.76 7.86 6.03
N PRO A 675 -39.30 8.88 6.74
CA PRO A 675 -39.18 9.03 8.19
C PRO A 675 -39.71 7.85 8.99
N ASP A 676 -40.72 7.13 8.48
CA ASP A 676 -41.33 6.00 9.14
C ASP A 676 -40.45 4.74 9.19
N THR A 677 -39.40 4.68 8.36
CA THR A 677 -38.40 3.60 8.39
C THR A 677 -37.33 3.82 9.44
N ALA A 678 -37.41 4.90 10.22
CA ALA A 678 -36.43 5.19 11.25
C ALA A 678 -36.37 4.07 12.29
N LEU A 679 -35.18 3.64 12.66
CA LEU A 679 -34.98 2.64 13.71
C LEU A 679 -35.64 3.07 15.02
N ARG A 680 -36.61 2.26 15.49
CA ARG A 680 -37.30 2.48 16.77
C ARG A 680 -36.49 2.07 17.99
N ILE A 681 -35.28 1.50 17.79
CA ILE A 681 -34.40 1.03 18.85
C ILE A 681 -33.58 2.22 19.41
N HIS A 682 -33.49 2.30 20.73
CA HIS A 682 -32.65 3.31 21.40
C HIS A 682 -31.19 3.22 20.90
N PRO A 683 -30.59 4.31 20.36
CA PRO A 683 -29.30 4.25 19.68
C PRO A 683 -28.17 3.64 20.53
N ALA A 684 -28.13 3.94 21.83
CA ALA A 684 -27.10 3.40 22.73
C ALA A 684 -27.30 1.88 23.01
N LYS A 685 -28.52 1.40 23.10
CA LYS A 685 -28.82 -0.05 23.24
C LYS A 685 -28.43 -0.80 21.95
N HIS A 686 -28.74 -0.20 20.82
CA HIS A 686 -28.36 -0.76 19.52
C HIS A 686 -26.84 -0.85 19.35
N PHE A 687 -26.12 0.20 19.72
CA PHE A 687 -24.67 0.21 19.69
C PHE A 687 -24.05 -0.87 20.60
N LYS A 688 -24.58 -1.05 21.83
CA LYS A 688 -24.18 -2.15 22.72
C LYS A 688 -24.39 -3.52 22.07
N SER A 689 -25.54 -3.73 21.43
CA SER A 689 -25.87 -4.98 20.75
C SER A 689 -24.91 -5.25 19.58
N ILE A 690 -24.56 -4.22 18.80
CA ILE A 690 -23.59 -4.32 17.70
C ILE A 690 -22.22 -4.75 18.20
N LEU A 691 -21.69 -4.10 19.25
CA LEU A 691 -20.39 -4.45 19.80
C LEU A 691 -20.36 -5.86 20.42
N ALA A 692 -21.44 -6.28 21.08
CA ALA A 692 -21.56 -7.63 21.63
C ALA A 692 -21.55 -8.74 20.56
N GLN A 693 -21.97 -8.43 19.33
CA GLN A 693 -21.93 -9.38 18.21
C GLN A 693 -20.52 -9.59 17.68
N SER A 694 -19.59 -8.65 17.88
CA SER A 694 -18.23 -8.72 17.37
C SER A 694 -17.27 -9.57 18.20
N GLY A 695 -17.71 -10.37 19.14
CA GLY A 695 -17.06 -11.34 20.05
C GLY A 695 -15.54 -11.54 20.12
N ARG A 696 -14.79 -10.87 19.24
CA ARG A 696 -13.31 -10.94 19.09
C ARG A 696 -12.63 -9.65 19.53
N TRP A 697 -13.40 -8.64 19.92
CA TRP A 697 -12.88 -7.35 20.34
C TRP A 697 -12.21 -7.48 21.71
N ASN A 698 -10.89 -7.23 21.76
CA ASN A 698 -10.12 -7.18 22.99
C ASN A 698 -9.35 -5.84 23.06
N PRO A 699 -9.61 -4.96 24.03
CA PRO A 699 -8.91 -3.69 24.18
C PRO A 699 -7.47 -3.82 24.68
N GLU A 700 -7.06 -5.01 25.13
CA GLU A 700 -5.71 -5.24 25.64
C GLU A 700 -4.72 -5.49 24.48
N ASN A 701 -3.56 -4.82 24.51
CA ASN A 701 -2.45 -5.01 23.55
C ASN A 701 -2.77 -4.64 22.08
N LEU A 702 -3.39 -3.51 21.84
CA LEU A 702 -3.76 -3.04 20.50
C LEU A 702 -2.55 -2.54 19.69
N ASN A 703 -2.44 -2.97 18.43
CA ASN A 703 -1.53 -2.37 17.45
C ASN A 703 -2.03 -0.97 16.97
N HIS A 704 -1.30 -0.28 16.10
CA HIS A 704 -1.67 1.05 15.63
C HIS A 704 -3.07 1.09 14.98
N ILE A 705 -3.40 0.13 14.12
CA ILE A 705 -4.70 0.05 13.43
C ILE A 705 -5.81 -0.22 14.42
N GLU A 706 -5.59 -1.14 15.34
CA GLU A 706 -6.56 -1.48 16.39
C GLU A 706 -6.82 -0.30 17.33
N ARG A 707 -5.77 0.44 17.69
CA ARG A 707 -5.91 1.68 18.47
C ARG A 707 -6.75 2.72 17.73
N SER A 708 -6.52 2.91 16.42
CA SER A 708 -7.30 3.84 15.61
C SER A 708 -8.76 3.43 15.52
N PHE A 709 -9.03 2.14 15.38
CA PHE A 709 -10.37 1.59 15.39
C PHE A 709 -11.02 1.71 16.76
N HIS A 710 -10.29 1.43 17.83
CA HIS A 710 -10.76 1.61 19.20
C HIS A 710 -11.14 3.07 19.49
N LYS A 711 -10.33 4.04 19.06
CA LYS A 711 -10.67 5.48 19.12
C LYS A 711 -11.98 5.79 18.41
N LEU A 712 -12.20 5.21 17.23
CA LEU A 712 -13.44 5.37 16.49
C LEU A 712 -14.63 4.81 17.27
N ILE A 713 -14.54 3.60 17.84
CA ILE A 713 -15.59 2.97 18.65
C ILE A 713 -15.93 3.85 19.84
N ARG A 714 -14.93 4.34 20.59
CA ARG A 714 -15.16 5.23 21.72
C ARG A 714 -15.82 6.55 21.32
N LYS A 715 -15.34 7.19 20.26
CA LYS A 715 -15.95 8.42 19.71
C LYS A 715 -17.41 8.21 19.38
N LYS A 716 -17.76 7.13 18.72
CA LYS A 716 -19.15 6.83 18.36
C LYS A 716 -19.98 6.44 19.59
N GLY A 717 -19.38 5.73 20.54
CA GLY A 717 -20.01 5.41 21.82
C GLY A 717 -20.36 6.67 22.60
N LEU A 718 -19.45 7.63 22.72
CA LEU A 718 -19.72 8.93 23.39
C LEU A 718 -20.86 9.69 22.69
N MET A 719 -20.92 9.69 21.36
CA MET A 719 -22.04 10.31 20.62
C MET A 719 -23.37 9.62 20.91
N HIS A 720 -23.40 8.31 21.17
CA HIS A 720 -24.61 7.61 21.57
C HIS A 720 -25.00 7.84 23.04
N ALA A 721 -24.07 8.22 23.89
CA ALA A 721 -24.35 8.54 25.28
C ALA A 721 -25.35 9.70 25.43
N THR A 722 -25.30 10.67 24.52
CA THR A 722 -26.23 11.84 24.51
C THR A 722 -27.68 11.46 24.21
N ALA A 723 -27.93 10.23 23.74
CA ALA A 723 -29.28 9.75 23.48
C ALA A 723 -30.00 9.27 24.74
N HIS A 724 -29.35 9.20 25.90
CA HIS A 724 -29.99 8.89 27.18
C HIS A 724 -30.68 10.12 27.79
N GLU A 725 -31.86 9.89 28.34
CA GLU A 725 -32.70 11.00 28.83
C GLU A 725 -32.34 11.47 30.23
N ASN A 726 -31.63 10.65 31.02
CA ASN A 726 -31.28 11.01 32.40
C ASN A 726 -29.80 10.73 32.72
N PRO A 727 -29.24 11.47 33.70
CA PRO A 727 -27.83 11.37 34.10
C PRO A 727 -27.40 9.96 34.53
N ASP A 728 -28.21 9.24 35.29
CA ASP A 728 -27.88 7.89 35.76
C ASP A 728 -27.74 6.88 34.61
N ALA A 729 -28.58 7.03 33.59
CA ALA A 729 -28.49 6.20 32.39
C ALA A 729 -27.21 6.52 31.59
N ILE A 730 -26.84 7.79 31.50
CA ILE A 730 -25.56 8.22 30.88
C ILE A 730 -24.39 7.63 31.66
N ILE A 731 -24.36 7.74 32.97
CA ILE A 731 -23.27 7.23 33.83
C ILE A 731 -23.11 5.72 33.67
N ARG A 732 -24.22 4.97 33.77
CA ARG A 732 -24.19 3.50 33.53
C ARG A 732 -23.69 3.13 32.13
N TYR A 733 -24.03 3.93 31.13
CA TYR A 733 -23.57 3.71 29.76
C TYR A 733 -22.08 4.04 29.61
N LEU A 734 -21.60 5.14 30.20
CA LEU A 734 -20.19 5.51 30.21
C LEU A 734 -19.36 4.46 30.95
N GLY A 735 -19.82 3.96 32.09
CA GLY A 735 -19.12 2.87 32.80
C GLY A 735 -18.99 1.60 31.97
N TRP A 736 -20.03 1.23 31.19
CA TRP A 736 -19.94 0.14 30.23
C TRP A 736 -18.95 0.47 29.08
N LEU A 737 -18.98 1.70 28.56
CA LEU A 737 -18.10 2.15 27.49
C LEU A 737 -16.63 2.13 27.94
N ASP A 738 -16.34 2.52 29.18
CA ASP A 738 -15.00 2.50 29.76
C ASP A 738 -14.44 1.07 29.90
N GLN A 739 -15.30 0.08 30.17
CA GLN A 739 -14.90 -1.33 30.17
C GLN A 739 -14.65 -1.86 28.75
N SER A 740 -15.49 -1.41 27.77
CA SER A 740 -15.41 -1.89 26.38
C SER A 740 -14.36 -1.15 25.55
N ALA A 741 -14.08 0.09 25.91
CA ALA A 741 -13.16 1.00 25.21
C ALA A 741 -12.52 1.98 26.20
N PRO A 742 -11.55 1.54 27.02
CA PRO A 742 -10.97 2.32 28.10
C PRO A 742 -10.33 3.64 27.62
N PRO A 743 -10.43 4.74 28.40
CA PRO A 743 -9.84 6.04 28.04
C PRO A 743 -8.32 6.02 28.03
N ASP A 744 -7.67 5.28 28.94
CA ASP A 744 -6.22 5.32 29.16
C ASP A 744 -5.38 4.85 27.99
N GLN A 745 -5.95 4.00 27.12
CA GLN A 745 -5.29 3.54 25.89
C GLN A 745 -5.39 4.54 24.73
N LEU A 746 -6.10 5.64 24.93
CA LEU A 746 -6.47 6.62 23.90
C LEU A 746 -5.80 7.96 24.07
N ALA A 747 -4.81 8.05 24.91
CA ALA A 747 -4.04 9.27 25.11
C ALA A 747 -3.64 9.86 23.73
N GLY A 748 -3.95 11.14 23.46
CA GLY A 748 -3.74 11.85 22.19
C GLY A 748 -5.01 12.12 21.36
N VAL A 749 -6.21 11.98 21.95
CA VAL A 749 -7.47 12.35 21.28
C VAL A 749 -8.28 13.25 22.25
N ILE A 750 -7.81 14.44 22.43
CA ILE A 750 -8.35 15.40 23.38
C ILE A 750 -9.80 15.79 23.14
N PRO A 751 -10.26 16.06 21.88
CA PRO A 751 -11.67 16.41 21.70
C PRO A 751 -12.65 15.33 22.18
N GLN A 752 -12.25 14.04 22.15
CA GLN A 752 -13.09 12.94 22.63
C GLN A 752 -13.06 12.85 24.16
N ASN A 753 -11.92 13.03 24.76
CA ASN A 753 -11.73 13.01 26.20
C ASN A 753 -12.41 14.22 26.86
N LEU A 754 -12.35 15.40 26.22
CA LEU A 754 -13.13 16.57 26.65
C LEU A 754 -14.64 16.36 26.50
N ALA A 755 -15.11 15.69 25.45
CA ALA A 755 -16.51 15.32 25.31
C ALA A 755 -16.96 14.38 26.44
N TYR A 756 -16.10 13.42 26.83
CA TYR A 756 -16.35 12.55 27.99
C TYR A 756 -16.41 13.32 29.29
N ALA A 757 -15.45 14.22 29.53
CA ALA A 757 -15.44 15.08 30.71
C ALA A 757 -16.71 15.94 30.78
N ARG A 758 -17.13 16.57 29.68
CA ARG A 758 -18.40 17.35 29.61
C ARG A 758 -19.62 16.51 29.90
N LEU A 759 -19.65 15.25 29.48
CA LEU A 759 -20.76 14.34 29.81
C LEU A 759 -20.77 14.01 31.32
N LEU A 760 -19.64 13.75 31.93
CA LEU A 760 -19.51 13.54 33.39
C LEU A 760 -20.01 14.77 34.15
N ASP A 761 -19.60 15.96 33.71
CA ASP A 761 -20.01 17.23 34.31
C ASP A 761 -21.54 17.45 34.23
N SER A 762 -22.11 17.25 33.04
CA SER A 762 -23.56 17.34 32.81
C SER A 762 -24.37 16.35 33.64
N CYS A 763 -23.74 15.27 34.13
CA CYS A 763 -24.33 14.30 35.05
C CYS A 763 -24.06 14.54 36.51
N GLY A 764 -23.42 15.71 36.90
CA GLY A 764 -23.07 16.05 38.28
C GLY A 764 -21.92 15.22 38.84
N GLN A 765 -21.14 14.52 38.01
CA GLN A 765 -19.99 13.71 38.44
C GLN A 765 -18.70 14.55 38.46
N THR A 766 -18.72 15.71 39.10
CA THR A 766 -17.64 16.69 39.07
C THR A 766 -16.31 16.16 39.63
N LYS A 767 -16.35 15.30 40.67
CA LYS A 767 -15.14 14.66 41.20
C LYS A 767 -14.48 13.73 40.19
N GLN A 768 -15.26 12.83 39.58
CA GLN A 768 -14.77 11.89 38.58
C GLN A 768 -14.26 12.62 37.34
N MET A 769 -14.93 13.69 36.93
CA MET A 769 -14.47 14.57 35.85
C MET A 769 -13.11 15.18 36.15
N THR A 770 -12.95 15.74 37.38
CA THR A 770 -11.69 16.39 37.78
C THR A 770 -10.53 15.40 37.86
N GLU A 771 -10.74 14.21 38.42
CA GLU A 771 -9.75 13.13 38.47
C GLU A 771 -9.35 12.67 37.05
N PHE A 772 -10.32 12.54 36.16
CA PHE A 772 -10.07 12.20 34.76
C PHE A 772 -9.28 13.28 34.03
N LEU A 773 -9.65 14.55 34.14
CA LEU A 773 -8.93 15.66 33.51
C LEU A 773 -7.51 15.84 34.08
N ALA A 774 -7.31 15.65 35.39
CA ALA A 774 -5.98 15.66 35.99
C ALA A 774 -5.07 14.55 35.45
N SER A 775 -5.59 13.33 35.28
CA SER A 775 -4.85 12.24 34.67
C SER A 775 -4.53 12.53 33.20
N LEU A 776 -5.46 13.15 32.46
CA LEU A 776 -5.29 13.51 31.06
C LEU A 776 -4.22 14.58 30.87
N SER A 777 -4.18 15.60 31.75
CA SER A 777 -3.18 16.67 31.71
C SER A 777 -1.77 16.12 31.96
N LEU A 778 -1.61 15.21 32.93
CA LEU A 778 -0.36 14.52 33.21
C LEU A 778 0.16 13.80 31.96
N GLN A 779 -0.71 13.06 31.29
CA GLN A 779 -0.33 12.34 30.07
C GLN A 779 0.02 13.27 28.90
N ALA A 780 -0.65 14.42 28.78
CA ALA A 780 -0.35 15.43 27.77
C ALA A 780 1.03 16.07 28.01
N VAL A 781 1.35 16.38 29.28
CA VAL A 781 2.66 16.88 29.68
C VAL A 781 3.80 15.92 29.37
N GLU A 782 3.66 14.65 29.74
CA GLU A 782 4.67 13.63 29.44
C GLU A 782 4.93 13.46 27.94
N ARG A 783 3.93 13.74 27.12
CA ARG A 783 4.04 13.68 25.66
C ARG A 783 4.66 14.92 25.04
N ALA A 784 4.32 16.09 25.56
CA ALA A 784 4.95 17.32 25.11
C ALA A 784 6.48 17.25 25.25
N LYS A 785 6.98 16.57 26.30
CA LYS A 785 8.42 16.33 26.50
C LYS A 785 9.09 15.47 25.44
N VAL A 786 8.35 14.63 24.74
CA VAL A 786 8.87 13.61 23.79
C VAL A 786 8.44 13.90 22.35
N SER A 787 7.58 14.89 22.12
CA SER A 787 7.02 15.21 20.80
C SER A 787 7.96 16.07 19.96
N ALA A 788 7.96 15.83 18.66
CA ALA A 788 8.58 16.72 17.68
C ALA A 788 7.78 18.03 17.48
N PHE A 789 6.51 18.09 17.93
CA PHE A 789 5.62 19.24 17.84
C PHE A 789 4.97 19.50 19.21
N PRO A 790 5.73 20.04 20.16
CA PRO A 790 5.24 20.27 21.51
C PRO A 790 4.11 21.29 21.60
N GLU A 791 4.02 22.24 20.67
CA GLU A 791 3.00 23.30 20.63
C GLU A 791 1.56 22.77 20.55
N ASP A 792 1.32 21.67 19.84
CA ASP A 792 0.00 21.04 19.77
C ASP A 792 -0.46 20.52 21.14
N TYR A 793 0.46 19.95 21.91
CA TYR A 793 0.16 19.47 23.26
C TYR A 793 0.03 20.60 24.27
N CYS A 794 0.71 21.71 24.06
CA CYS A 794 0.56 22.90 24.92
C CYS A 794 -0.84 23.51 24.82
N ARG A 795 -1.37 23.61 23.60
CA ARG A 795 -2.76 24.05 23.35
C ARG A 795 -3.78 23.11 24.02
N GLU A 796 -3.51 21.81 23.96
CA GLU A 796 -4.34 20.79 24.60
C GLU A 796 -4.35 20.93 26.14
N ILE A 797 -3.20 21.19 26.73
CA ILE A 797 -3.06 21.42 28.16
C ILE A 797 -3.83 22.67 28.58
N GLU A 798 -3.75 23.77 27.83
CA GLU A 798 -4.50 25.00 28.09
C GLU A 798 -6.02 24.78 28.03
N GLU A 799 -6.51 23.98 27.09
CA GLU A 799 -7.94 23.64 27.00
C GLU A 799 -8.41 22.82 28.20
N ILE A 800 -7.61 21.84 28.64
CA ILE A 800 -7.85 21.05 29.85
C ILE A 800 -7.87 21.96 31.10
N GLU A 801 -6.86 22.83 31.23
CA GLU A 801 -6.79 23.77 32.36
C GLU A 801 -7.97 24.72 32.39
N SER A 802 -8.38 25.26 31.23
CA SER A 802 -9.52 26.18 31.16
C SER A 802 -10.80 25.51 31.64
N MET A 803 -11.02 24.25 31.31
CA MET A 803 -12.16 23.46 31.75
C MET A 803 -12.12 23.22 33.29
N ILE A 804 -10.96 22.87 33.82
CA ILE A 804 -10.81 22.64 35.28
C ILE A 804 -11.01 23.95 36.05
N ARG A 805 -10.47 25.08 35.58
CA ARG A 805 -10.62 26.41 36.24
C ARG A 805 -12.06 26.90 36.19
N LEU A 806 -12.82 26.63 35.16
CA LEU A 806 -14.25 26.99 35.07
C LEU A 806 -15.06 26.31 36.16
N GLN A 807 -14.75 25.07 36.52
CA GLN A 807 -15.50 24.30 37.52
C GLN A 807 -14.91 24.43 38.95
N HIS A 808 -13.60 24.62 39.04
CA HIS A 808 -12.89 24.75 40.31
C HIS A 808 -11.95 25.95 40.29
N PRO A 809 -12.46 27.20 40.53
CA PRO A 809 -11.65 28.43 40.50
C PRO A 809 -10.47 28.43 41.46
N ARG A 810 -10.49 27.58 42.50
CA ARG A 810 -9.43 27.41 43.50
C ARG A 810 -8.46 26.26 43.20
N PHE A 811 -8.68 25.52 42.15
CA PHE A 811 -7.78 24.44 41.74
C PHE A 811 -6.53 25.09 41.15
N LYS A 812 -5.48 25.15 41.91
CA LYS A 812 -4.14 25.47 41.41
C LYS A 812 -3.52 24.16 40.92
N PHE A 813 -3.33 24.00 39.62
CA PHE A 813 -2.22 23.16 39.15
C PHE A 813 -1.01 23.68 39.88
N SER A 814 -0.29 22.84 40.63
CA SER A 814 0.85 23.32 41.40
C SER A 814 1.77 24.04 40.40
N GLU A 815 2.03 25.33 40.69
CA GLU A 815 3.00 26.15 39.93
C GLU A 815 4.37 25.45 39.83
N SER A 816 4.60 24.45 40.70
CA SER A 816 5.73 23.52 40.64
C SER A 816 5.86 22.67 39.37
N TRP A 817 4.78 22.46 38.60
CA TRP A 817 4.82 21.65 37.39
C TRP A 817 5.29 22.43 36.18
N PHE A 818 5.02 23.72 36.11
CA PHE A 818 5.34 24.57 34.97
C PHE A 818 6.63 25.39 35.17
N ASN A 819 7.03 25.70 36.44
CA ASN A 819 8.11 26.63 36.72
C ASN A 819 9.44 26.00 37.15
N GLN A 820 9.57 24.69 37.25
CA GLN A 820 10.80 24.07 37.76
C GLN A 820 11.72 23.47 36.69
N ASP A 821 11.29 23.36 35.45
CA ASP A 821 12.12 22.82 34.39
C ASP A 821 12.24 23.82 33.24
N PRO A 822 13.41 24.47 33.04
CA PRO A 822 13.62 25.38 31.91
C PRO A 822 13.62 24.68 30.56
N ALA A 823 13.59 23.36 30.54
CA ALA A 823 13.41 22.53 29.31
C ALA A 823 11.93 22.28 28.97
N TYR A 824 10.99 22.92 29.67
CA TYR A 824 9.55 22.68 29.40
C TYR A 824 9.11 23.39 28.13
N PRO A 825 8.57 22.65 27.14
CA PRO A 825 8.26 23.22 25.82
C PRO A 825 7.18 24.31 25.81
N CYS A 826 6.36 24.40 26.87
CA CYS A 826 5.24 25.34 26.96
C CYS A 826 5.55 26.60 27.83
N ALA A 827 6.78 26.79 28.31
CA ALA A 827 7.16 27.90 29.23
C ALA A 827 7.23 29.28 28.54
N GLY A 828 6.83 29.43 27.31
CA GLY A 828 6.89 30.66 26.52
C GLY A 828 5.58 31.17 25.94
N HIS A 829 4.45 30.56 26.27
CA HIS A 829 3.11 30.93 25.77
C HIS A 829 2.18 31.39 26.89
#